data_e37adb52109850cd7ba083b50cd1bc7b
#
_entry.id   e37adb52109850cd7ba083b50cd1bc7b
#
_cell.length_a   1.000
_cell.length_b   1.000
_cell.length_c   1.000
_cell.angle_alpha   90.00
_cell.angle_beta   90.00
_cell.angle_gamma   90.00
#
_symmetry.space_group_name_H-M   'P 1'
#
loop_
_entity.id
_entity.type
_entity.pdbx_description
1 polymer ?
#
loop_
_entity_poly.entity_id
_entity_poly.type
_entity_poly.pdbx_seq_one_letter_code
_entity_poly.pdbx_strand_id
1 'polypeptide(L)'
;MTSLSFRHALTRGRPLLLDGGMGTMLQAAGMPAGVSPDQYCLENPDILLGIHRAYLEAGSNIITTCTFGANPFKLARGLDVFDVCRRLTEVAREAVKSAPAGRPVFVAGNVGPSGLFARPLGTLAPRELVEGFAAQVRGLVAGGCDLIFIETQFDLAEARAAVAAAREVCDLPVMVSMTFEHGVSLTGSTPAIFAETMQNLGATVVGTNCSLGPDEMLPVVRELLSVCACPVMAEPNAGLPELRDGQTVFPMGPEAFAQKTAHFAELGARVLGGCCGTTPAHIAALSRALDAATCGTPPAPEPHGIVLTSRSALVRIGHGEGLAVIGERINPTGKPVLAAQLQEGRFDEALRLADEQVAAGASVLDVNVGAPLVDEAACLPELAQRLIARYQTPLSLDSSHAAAIAAALPYGPGSCLINSISGEAGRMDALGPLCRQYGAPFILLPLEGKELPVRAADRIRIVERLLEKAEALGIPRRLILVDILALAVSSTPEGVRECLEFARWCFRERLPTTIGLSNVSFGLPARPLLNATFLGMAVGAGLNACIANPTAPLMRETTAAIAALDGHDDHAEAFIGAYGGWKPGSGTSAAGAAPSAGETGPASLYDAVLRGDKEGATALLEKELASGMDPLKIVDTILIPAITEVGERYERREYFLPQLIRAAETMQQAFGRLKPLLEERRGPEQRPVIVLATVEGDIHDIGKNIVGLLLGNHGFEVVDAGKDVPAEEIVACAMRHKARIIGLSALMTTTMVRMEDTINLIRERGLPIRVMVGGAAVTRAFADAIGADAYCEDAVSGVRAAQGFLREEAAGAASSPDAACERMES
;
A
#
# COMPACT_ATOMS: atom_id res chain seq x y z
N MET A 1 -28.62 9.66 31.58
CA MET A 1 -28.26 8.36 30.97
C MET A 1 -26.90 8.55 30.36
N THR A 2 -25.86 7.84 30.85
CA THR A 2 -24.52 7.86 30.27
C THR A 2 -24.61 7.36 28.83
N SER A 3 -24.19 8.18 27.87
CA SER A 3 -24.17 7.78 26.45
C SER A 3 -23.31 6.52 26.31
N LEU A 4 -23.83 5.50 25.64
CA LEU A 4 -23.09 4.28 25.33
C LEU A 4 -21.89 4.65 24.45
N SER A 5 -20.67 4.25 24.84
CA SER A 5 -19.49 4.53 24.01
C SER A 5 -19.53 3.67 22.74
N PHE A 6 -18.95 4.18 21.64
CA PHE A 6 -18.85 3.46 20.36
C PHE A 6 -18.23 2.06 20.53
N ARG A 7 -17.11 1.97 21.28
CA ARG A 7 -16.42 0.69 21.55
C ARG A 7 -17.34 -0.31 22.25
N HIS A 8 -18.16 0.15 23.18
CA HIS A 8 -19.12 -0.71 23.88
C HIS A 8 -20.30 -1.13 22.96
N ALA A 9 -20.74 -0.25 22.04
CA ALA A 9 -21.77 -0.58 21.07
C ALA A 9 -21.35 -1.70 20.12
N LEU A 10 -20.09 -1.75 19.71
CA LEU A 10 -19.52 -2.79 18.85
C LEU A 10 -19.56 -4.20 19.45
N THR A 11 -19.57 -4.34 20.78
CA THR A 11 -19.57 -5.64 21.46
C THR A 11 -20.97 -6.21 21.68
N ARG A 12 -22.03 -5.45 21.37
CA ARG A 12 -23.43 -5.90 21.52
C ARG A 12 -23.88 -6.74 20.33
N GLY A 13 -24.85 -7.62 20.52
CA GLY A 13 -25.26 -8.68 19.58
C GLY A 13 -25.53 -8.25 18.13
N ARG A 14 -26.25 -7.12 17.90
CA ARG A 14 -26.54 -6.64 16.55
C ARG A 14 -25.37 -5.81 15.97
N PRO A 15 -24.99 -5.99 14.68
CA PRO A 15 -24.06 -5.09 14.00
C PRO A 15 -24.56 -3.65 13.99
N LEU A 16 -23.64 -2.69 14.04
CA LEU A 16 -23.93 -1.30 13.83
C LEU A 16 -24.16 -1.02 12.34
N LEU A 17 -25.15 -0.21 12.06
CA LEU A 17 -25.51 0.16 10.70
C LEU A 17 -24.95 1.55 10.38
N LEU A 18 -24.07 1.64 9.35
CA LEU A 18 -23.63 2.88 8.75
C LEU A 18 -24.74 3.48 7.87
N ASP A 19 -24.54 4.71 7.43
CA ASP A 19 -25.34 5.34 6.39
C ASP A 19 -25.01 4.77 4.99
N GLY A 20 -25.37 5.45 3.93
CA GLY A 20 -25.18 5.03 2.55
C GLY A 20 -24.57 6.12 1.70
N GLY A 21 -24.66 5.99 0.38
CA GLY A 21 -24.03 6.84 -0.60
C GLY A 21 -24.36 8.32 -0.51
N MET A 22 -23.52 9.10 0.15
CA MET A 22 -23.69 10.55 0.30
C MET A 22 -23.73 11.26 -1.06
N GLY A 23 -22.76 10.96 -1.96
CA GLY A 23 -22.73 11.54 -3.31
C GLY A 23 -23.99 11.24 -4.13
N THR A 24 -24.50 10.00 -4.05
CA THR A 24 -25.75 9.57 -4.69
C THR A 24 -26.94 10.41 -4.21
N MET A 25 -27.03 10.66 -2.90
CA MET A 25 -28.11 11.44 -2.31
C MET A 25 -28.01 12.93 -2.66
N LEU A 26 -26.81 13.49 -2.69
CA LEU A 26 -26.59 14.90 -3.06
C LEU A 26 -26.97 15.15 -4.53
N GLN A 27 -26.61 14.23 -5.43
CA GLN A 27 -27.02 14.31 -6.84
C GLN A 27 -28.53 14.23 -7.00
N ALA A 28 -29.18 13.30 -6.31
CA ALA A 28 -30.63 13.18 -6.29
C ALA A 28 -31.31 14.45 -5.73
N ALA A 29 -30.61 15.17 -4.83
CA ALA A 29 -31.05 16.46 -4.29
C ALA A 29 -30.72 17.66 -5.20
N GLY A 30 -30.14 17.45 -6.39
CA GLY A 30 -29.89 18.50 -7.39
C GLY A 30 -28.50 19.13 -7.31
N MET A 31 -27.51 18.47 -6.68
CA MET A 31 -26.12 18.91 -6.74
C MET A 31 -25.63 18.88 -8.19
N PRO A 32 -25.12 20.01 -8.74
CA PRO A 32 -24.60 20.04 -10.09
C PRO A 32 -23.36 19.16 -10.24
N ALA A 33 -23.19 18.57 -11.42
CA ALA A 33 -21.96 17.85 -11.73
C ALA A 33 -20.77 18.81 -11.71
N GLY A 34 -19.61 18.30 -11.23
CA GLY A 34 -18.37 19.09 -11.12
C GLY A 34 -18.27 19.95 -9.85
N VAL A 35 -19.30 20.02 -9.03
CA VAL A 35 -19.23 20.72 -7.73
C VAL A 35 -18.76 19.74 -6.65
N SER A 36 -17.79 20.19 -5.84
CA SER A 36 -17.33 19.41 -4.67
C SER A 36 -18.49 19.22 -3.67
N PRO A 37 -18.77 17.98 -3.22
CA PRO A 37 -19.77 17.73 -2.19
C PRO A 37 -19.57 18.56 -0.93
N ASP A 38 -18.32 18.72 -0.47
CA ASP A 38 -17.97 19.50 0.71
C ASP A 38 -18.40 20.97 0.55
N GLN A 39 -18.05 21.58 -0.58
CA GLN A 39 -18.42 22.96 -0.88
C GLN A 39 -19.94 23.12 -1.04
N TYR A 40 -20.56 22.23 -1.81
CA TYR A 40 -22.02 22.26 -2.01
C TYR A 40 -22.79 22.19 -0.69
N CYS A 41 -22.36 21.32 0.22
CA CYS A 41 -22.98 21.17 1.54
C CYS A 41 -22.73 22.37 2.46
N LEU A 42 -21.59 23.06 2.34
CA LEU A 42 -21.37 24.32 3.05
C LEU A 42 -22.32 25.42 2.64
N GLU A 43 -22.66 25.48 1.36
CA GLU A 43 -23.59 26.47 0.78
C GLU A 43 -25.06 26.04 1.01
N ASN A 44 -25.34 24.74 1.13
CA ASN A 44 -26.67 24.14 1.26
C ASN A 44 -26.77 23.21 2.48
N PRO A 45 -26.54 23.69 3.71
CA PRO A 45 -26.49 22.82 4.91
C PRO A 45 -27.82 22.13 5.21
N ASP A 46 -28.97 22.72 4.81
CA ASP A 46 -30.29 22.12 5.02
C ASP A 46 -30.48 20.84 4.18
N ILE A 47 -29.89 20.77 2.99
CA ILE A 47 -29.91 19.57 2.13
C ILE A 47 -29.14 18.45 2.84
N LEU A 48 -27.93 18.73 3.30
CA LEU A 48 -27.13 17.78 4.06
C LEU A 48 -27.83 17.29 5.32
N LEU A 49 -28.41 18.22 6.08
CA LEU A 49 -29.19 17.92 7.27
C LEU A 49 -30.36 16.97 6.96
N GLY A 50 -31.08 17.24 5.86
CA GLY A 50 -32.16 16.38 5.36
C GLY A 50 -31.70 14.95 5.02
N ILE A 51 -30.55 14.81 4.36
CA ILE A 51 -29.97 13.52 4.03
C ILE A 51 -29.57 12.73 5.29
N HIS A 52 -28.90 13.36 6.23
CA HIS A 52 -28.52 12.72 7.50
C HIS A 52 -29.76 12.22 8.26
N ARG A 53 -30.83 13.04 8.35
CA ARG A 53 -32.10 12.65 8.98
C ARG A 53 -32.73 11.45 8.28
N ALA A 54 -32.74 11.42 6.95
CA ALA A 54 -33.27 10.30 6.17
C ALA A 54 -32.55 8.98 6.47
N TYR A 55 -31.21 9.02 6.60
CA TYR A 55 -30.44 7.83 6.99
C TYR A 55 -30.69 7.42 8.45
N LEU A 56 -30.81 8.38 9.37
CA LEU A 56 -31.19 8.10 10.76
C LEU A 56 -32.57 7.46 10.85
N GLU A 57 -33.55 7.94 10.10
CA GLU A 57 -34.89 7.36 10.00
C GLU A 57 -34.85 5.94 9.41
N ALA A 58 -34.00 5.71 8.42
CA ALA A 58 -33.75 4.41 7.81
C ALA A 58 -33.11 3.37 8.76
N GLY A 59 -32.58 3.79 9.90
CA GLY A 59 -32.06 2.87 10.93
C GLY A 59 -30.56 3.01 11.20
N SER A 60 -29.83 3.90 10.54
CA SER A 60 -28.39 4.07 10.76
C SER A 60 -28.04 4.37 12.20
N ASN A 61 -27.01 3.69 12.69
CA ASN A 61 -26.37 3.93 13.99
C ASN A 61 -25.18 4.88 13.87
N ILE A 62 -24.58 4.96 12.67
CA ILE A 62 -23.43 5.79 12.36
C ILE A 62 -23.79 6.61 11.13
N ILE A 63 -23.60 7.92 11.21
CA ILE A 63 -23.67 8.83 10.05
C ILE A 63 -22.31 9.45 9.80
N THR A 64 -21.90 9.49 8.54
CA THR A 64 -20.62 10.04 8.11
C THR A 64 -20.74 11.53 7.80
N THR A 65 -19.78 12.34 8.24
CA THR A 65 -19.74 13.76 7.84
C THR A 65 -19.44 13.87 6.34
N CYS A 66 -20.01 14.89 5.68
CA CYS A 66 -19.73 15.16 4.26
C CYS A 66 -18.37 15.89 4.11
N THR A 67 -17.27 15.26 4.53
CA THR A 67 -15.92 15.83 4.58
C THR A 67 -14.86 14.96 3.87
N PHE A 68 -15.32 14.06 3.02
CA PHE A 68 -14.44 13.11 2.30
C PHE A 68 -13.32 13.81 1.51
N GLY A 69 -13.64 14.91 0.81
CA GLY A 69 -12.70 15.70 0.03
C GLY A 69 -12.08 16.87 0.80
N ALA A 70 -12.49 17.13 2.06
CA ALA A 70 -12.13 18.32 2.82
C ALA A 70 -10.71 18.26 3.42
N ASN A 71 -9.72 17.82 2.64
CA ASN A 71 -8.31 17.86 3.01
C ASN A 71 -7.55 18.93 2.22
N PRO A 72 -6.37 19.40 2.68
CA PRO A 72 -5.66 20.50 2.05
C PRO A 72 -5.17 20.22 0.61
N PHE A 73 -5.21 18.96 0.18
CA PHE A 73 -4.75 18.54 -1.14
C PHE A 73 -5.86 18.62 -2.21
N LYS A 74 -7.13 18.57 -1.77
CA LYS A 74 -8.33 18.55 -2.64
C LYS A 74 -9.25 19.75 -2.48
N LEU A 75 -9.28 20.33 -1.29
CA LEU A 75 -10.21 21.41 -0.98
C LEU A 75 -9.97 22.63 -1.88
N ALA A 76 -11.04 23.28 -2.33
CA ALA A 76 -10.98 24.46 -3.19
C ALA A 76 -10.15 25.59 -2.54
N ARG A 77 -9.39 26.30 -3.37
CA ARG A 77 -8.53 27.42 -2.90
C ARG A 77 -9.36 28.48 -2.17
N GLY A 78 -8.88 28.89 -1.00
CA GLY A 78 -9.52 29.93 -0.20
C GLY A 78 -10.46 29.41 0.88
N LEU A 79 -10.74 28.11 0.93
CA LEU A 79 -11.46 27.47 2.03
C LEU A 79 -10.46 26.99 3.09
N ASP A 80 -10.82 27.17 4.35
CA ASP A 80 -10.04 26.67 5.49
C ASP A 80 -10.49 25.26 5.87
N VAL A 81 -9.58 24.29 5.83
CA VAL A 81 -9.83 22.86 6.09
C VAL A 81 -10.48 22.66 7.46
N PHE A 82 -9.96 23.33 8.49
CA PHE A 82 -10.47 23.20 9.85
C PHE A 82 -11.92 23.71 9.95
N ASP A 83 -12.21 24.89 9.38
CA ASP A 83 -13.55 25.48 9.45
C ASP A 83 -14.58 24.66 8.64
N VAL A 84 -14.21 24.17 7.45
CA VAL A 84 -15.05 23.30 6.63
C VAL A 84 -15.42 22.04 7.40
N CYS A 85 -14.42 21.33 7.93
CA CYS A 85 -14.65 20.08 8.66
C CYS A 85 -15.48 20.31 9.93
N ARG A 86 -15.19 21.37 10.68
CA ARG A 86 -15.96 21.73 11.88
C ARG A 86 -17.44 21.96 11.55
N ARG A 87 -17.73 22.83 10.57
CA ARG A 87 -19.11 23.21 10.19
C ARG A 87 -19.91 22.01 9.67
N LEU A 88 -19.35 21.21 8.78
CA LEU A 88 -20.05 20.04 8.24
C LEU A 88 -20.27 18.96 9.31
N THR A 89 -19.36 18.82 10.29
CA THR A 89 -19.57 17.96 11.45
C THR A 89 -20.69 18.47 12.36
N GLU A 90 -20.78 19.79 12.56
CA GLU A 90 -21.87 20.40 13.33
C GLU A 90 -23.25 20.12 12.69
N VAL A 91 -23.37 20.08 11.35
CA VAL A 91 -24.61 19.70 10.65
C VAL A 91 -24.99 18.23 10.97
N ALA A 92 -24.02 17.32 10.93
CA ALA A 92 -24.26 15.91 11.31
C ALA A 92 -24.68 15.80 12.79
N ARG A 93 -24.07 16.59 13.68
CA ARG A 93 -24.47 16.67 15.10
C ARG A 93 -25.90 17.20 15.28
N GLU A 94 -26.30 18.16 14.49
CA GLU A 94 -27.69 18.67 14.51
C GLU A 94 -28.68 17.59 14.11
N ALA A 95 -28.34 16.77 13.08
CA ALA A 95 -29.19 15.66 12.66
C ALA A 95 -29.41 14.63 13.77
N VAL A 96 -28.40 14.33 14.56
CA VAL A 96 -28.48 13.34 15.67
C VAL A 96 -29.53 13.72 16.70
N LYS A 97 -29.83 15.00 16.88
CA LYS A 97 -30.89 15.45 17.79
C LYS A 97 -32.29 14.95 17.41
N SER A 98 -32.50 14.59 16.14
CA SER A 98 -33.75 14.01 15.64
C SER A 98 -33.82 12.49 15.73
N ALA A 99 -32.74 11.83 16.18
CA ALA A 99 -32.69 10.38 16.26
C ALA A 99 -33.70 9.82 17.30
N PRO A 100 -34.30 8.64 17.03
CA PRO A 100 -35.20 7.99 17.97
C PRO A 100 -34.55 7.72 19.34
N ALA A 101 -35.26 8.01 20.40
CA ALA A 101 -34.78 7.80 21.75
C ALA A 101 -34.42 6.32 22.01
N GLY A 102 -33.30 6.06 22.68
CA GLY A 102 -32.85 4.72 23.08
C GLY A 102 -32.01 3.97 22.05
N ARG A 103 -31.89 4.43 20.83
CA ARG A 103 -30.96 3.90 19.82
C ARG A 103 -29.60 4.61 19.93
N PRO A 104 -28.47 3.85 20.01
CA PRO A 104 -27.17 4.49 19.97
C PRO A 104 -26.91 5.06 18.55
N VAL A 105 -26.52 6.32 18.49
CA VAL A 105 -26.17 7.01 17.24
C VAL A 105 -24.84 7.72 17.42
N PHE A 106 -23.97 7.64 16.41
CA PHE A 106 -22.62 8.19 16.39
C PHE A 106 -22.39 9.02 15.13
N VAL A 107 -21.60 10.08 15.24
CA VAL A 107 -21.10 10.87 14.11
C VAL A 107 -19.67 10.44 13.81
N ALA A 108 -19.44 9.90 12.63
CA ALA A 108 -18.14 9.55 12.11
C ALA A 108 -17.55 10.72 11.29
N GLY A 109 -16.44 11.26 11.78
CA GLY A 109 -15.68 12.28 11.05
C GLY A 109 -14.98 11.63 9.86
N ASN A 110 -15.45 11.89 8.66
CA ASN A 110 -15.00 11.23 7.44
C ASN A 110 -13.73 11.86 6.88
N VAL A 111 -12.73 11.02 6.56
CA VAL A 111 -11.44 11.37 5.98
C VAL A 111 -11.20 10.50 4.75
N GLY A 112 -11.35 11.08 3.56
CA GLY A 112 -11.04 10.42 2.30
C GLY A 112 -9.57 10.56 1.90
N PRO A 113 -9.13 9.86 0.84
CA PRO A 113 -7.75 9.91 0.37
C PRO A 113 -7.39 11.30 -0.21
N SER A 114 -6.09 11.64 -0.14
CA SER A 114 -5.57 12.90 -0.70
C SER A 114 -5.60 12.96 -2.22
N GLY A 115 -5.58 11.80 -2.88
CA GLY A 115 -5.40 11.68 -4.33
C GLY A 115 -3.93 11.80 -4.76
N LEU A 116 -3.00 11.78 -3.82
CA LEU A 116 -1.56 11.87 -4.04
C LEU A 116 -0.85 10.68 -3.42
N PHE A 117 0.37 10.39 -3.87
CA PHE A 117 1.21 9.37 -3.26
C PHE A 117 2.36 9.97 -2.46
N ALA A 118 2.64 9.35 -1.31
CA ALA A 118 3.87 9.62 -0.57
C ALA A 118 5.10 9.03 -1.28
N ARG A 119 6.28 9.60 -0.98
CA ARG A 119 7.55 8.98 -1.38
C ARG A 119 7.65 7.56 -0.83
N PRO A 120 8.25 6.62 -1.57
CA PRO A 120 8.95 6.80 -2.85
C PRO A 120 8.05 6.69 -4.10
N LEU A 121 6.76 6.42 -4.00
CA LEU A 121 5.85 6.29 -5.15
C LEU A 121 5.50 7.66 -5.77
N GLY A 122 5.30 8.65 -4.95
CA GLY A 122 5.01 10.01 -5.36
C GLY A 122 6.07 11.00 -4.89
N THR A 123 5.71 12.27 -4.87
CA THR A 123 6.61 13.37 -4.51
C THR A 123 6.41 13.87 -3.09
N LEU A 124 5.26 13.55 -2.47
CA LEU A 124 4.88 14.11 -1.18
C LEU A 124 5.71 13.48 -0.05
N ALA A 125 6.22 14.29 0.86
CA ALA A 125 6.84 13.75 2.05
C ALA A 125 5.77 13.12 2.97
N PRO A 126 6.00 11.95 3.58
CA PRO A 126 5.01 11.32 4.45
C PRO A 126 4.53 12.23 5.59
N ARG A 127 5.39 13.10 6.10
CA ARG A 127 5.04 14.06 7.15
C ARG A 127 4.03 15.10 6.66
N GLU A 128 4.11 15.53 5.41
CA GLU A 128 3.14 16.46 4.81
C GLU A 128 1.74 15.84 4.72
N LEU A 129 1.64 14.52 4.43
CA LEU A 129 0.36 13.80 4.49
C LEU A 129 -0.19 13.78 5.92
N VAL A 130 0.63 13.43 6.91
CA VAL A 130 0.22 13.40 8.32
C VAL A 130 -0.29 14.78 8.76
N GLU A 131 0.44 15.85 8.45
CA GLU A 131 0.04 17.22 8.79
C GLU A 131 -1.25 17.66 8.10
N GLY A 132 -1.41 17.31 6.82
CA GLY A 132 -2.63 17.58 6.06
C GLY A 132 -3.85 16.90 6.65
N PHE A 133 -3.77 15.60 6.94
CA PHE A 133 -4.85 14.87 7.60
C PHE A 133 -5.09 15.33 9.03
N ALA A 134 -4.03 15.68 9.78
CA ALA A 134 -4.18 16.23 11.13
C ALA A 134 -4.96 17.56 11.13
N ALA A 135 -4.82 18.39 10.11
CA ALA A 135 -5.62 19.61 9.96
C ALA A 135 -7.11 19.28 9.81
N GLN A 136 -7.44 18.30 8.98
CA GLN A 136 -8.81 17.80 8.78
C GLN A 136 -9.38 17.23 10.09
N VAL A 137 -8.64 16.31 10.74
CA VAL A 137 -9.06 15.67 11.99
C VAL A 137 -9.30 16.70 13.11
N ARG A 138 -8.47 17.74 13.23
CA ARG A 138 -8.71 18.82 14.21
C ARG A 138 -10.07 19.49 14.01
N GLY A 139 -10.46 19.77 12.77
CA GLY A 139 -11.78 20.33 12.44
C GLY A 139 -12.92 19.38 12.80
N LEU A 140 -12.78 18.09 12.47
CA LEU A 140 -13.78 17.05 12.79
C LEU A 140 -14.00 16.90 14.30
N VAL A 141 -12.91 16.85 15.07
CA VAL A 141 -12.96 16.79 16.54
C VAL A 141 -13.60 18.05 17.13
N ALA A 142 -13.25 19.23 16.63
CA ALA A 142 -13.84 20.51 17.07
C ALA A 142 -15.34 20.58 16.76
N GLY A 143 -15.81 19.99 15.65
CA GLY A 143 -17.22 19.84 15.30
C GLY A 143 -17.97 18.79 16.13
N GLY A 144 -17.25 17.99 16.91
CA GLY A 144 -17.79 17.05 17.89
C GLY A 144 -18.10 15.67 17.33
N CYS A 145 -17.31 15.11 16.42
CA CYS A 145 -17.45 13.69 15.99
C CYS A 145 -17.18 12.71 17.16
N ASP A 146 -17.74 11.50 17.09
CA ASP A 146 -17.58 10.44 18.09
C ASP A 146 -16.46 9.47 17.75
N LEU A 147 -16.11 9.37 16.46
CA LEU A 147 -15.04 8.56 15.93
C LEU A 147 -14.50 9.19 14.64
N ILE A 148 -13.31 8.79 14.23
CA ILE A 148 -12.72 9.13 12.93
C ILE A 148 -12.90 7.96 11.98
N PHE A 149 -13.41 8.20 10.78
CA PHE A 149 -13.55 7.22 9.72
C PHE A 149 -12.65 7.58 8.54
N ILE A 150 -11.58 6.83 8.36
CA ILE A 150 -10.65 6.91 7.24
C ILE A 150 -11.17 5.98 6.16
N GLU A 151 -11.80 6.56 5.14
CA GLU A 151 -12.65 5.86 4.18
C GLU A 151 -11.99 5.75 2.80
N THR A 152 -12.27 4.64 2.10
CA THR A 152 -11.93 4.44 0.68
C THR A 152 -10.44 4.62 0.39
N GLN A 153 -9.58 4.11 1.25
CA GLN A 153 -8.14 4.17 1.02
C GLN A 153 -7.74 3.18 -0.08
N PHE A 154 -6.75 3.53 -0.88
CA PHE A 154 -6.22 2.68 -1.95
C PHE A 154 -4.70 2.49 -1.87
N ASP A 155 -4.02 3.23 -1.00
CA ASP A 155 -2.60 3.07 -0.67
C ASP A 155 -2.37 2.87 0.82
N LEU A 156 -1.54 1.86 1.16
CA LEU A 156 -1.26 1.49 2.54
C LEU A 156 -0.50 2.60 3.30
N ALA A 157 0.44 3.27 2.62
CA ALA A 157 1.22 4.35 3.23
C ALA A 157 0.34 5.57 3.56
N GLU A 158 -0.62 5.88 2.70
CA GLU A 158 -1.58 6.96 2.92
C GLU A 158 -2.54 6.61 4.06
N ALA A 159 -3.13 5.41 4.05
CA ALA A 159 -3.99 4.94 5.14
C ALA A 159 -3.26 5.00 6.49
N ARG A 160 -1.99 4.57 6.53
CA ARG A 160 -1.13 4.64 7.71
C ARG A 160 -0.89 6.08 8.16
N ALA A 161 -0.61 7.00 7.23
CA ALA A 161 -0.42 8.42 7.53
C ALA A 161 -1.69 9.08 8.11
N ALA A 162 -2.88 8.73 7.58
CA ALA A 162 -4.16 9.22 8.08
C ALA A 162 -4.46 8.71 9.50
N VAL A 163 -4.16 7.43 9.80
CA VAL A 163 -4.30 6.89 11.17
C VAL A 163 -3.30 7.54 12.12
N ALA A 164 -2.04 7.72 11.70
CA ALA A 164 -1.03 8.40 12.49
C ALA A 164 -1.43 9.85 12.80
N ALA A 165 -2.01 10.56 11.83
CA ALA A 165 -2.56 11.90 12.01
C ALA A 165 -3.73 11.92 13.02
N ALA A 166 -4.65 10.96 12.94
CA ALA A 166 -5.74 10.85 13.89
C ALA A 166 -5.22 10.63 15.32
N ARG A 167 -4.21 9.75 15.49
CA ARG A 167 -3.56 9.49 16.80
C ARG A 167 -2.77 10.66 17.34
N GLU A 168 -2.21 11.52 16.46
CA GLU A 168 -1.52 12.74 16.86
C GLU A 168 -2.49 13.81 17.42
N VAL A 169 -3.73 13.81 16.94
CA VAL A 169 -4.73 14.83 17.28
C VAL A 169 -5.65 14.40 18.43
N CYS A 170 -6.06 13.11 18.49
CA CYS A 170 -7.07 12.66 19.45
C CYS A 170 -6.97 11.16 19.80
N ASP A 171 -7.66 10.77 20.89
CA ASP A 171 -7.83 9.39 21.33
C ASP A 171 -9.18 8.76 20.90
N LEU A 172 -9.90 9.40 19.98
CA LEU A 172 -11.17 8.87 19.48
C LEU A 172 -10.96 7.51 18.81
N PRO A 173 -12.00 6.64 18.81
CA PRO A 173 -11.97 5.43 17.99
C PRO A 173 -11.70 5.74 16.53
N VAL A 174 -10.86 4.92 15.88
CA VAL A 174 -10.55 5.05 14.45
C VAL A 174 -11.09 3.84 13.72
N MET A 175 -11.90 4.07 12.71
CA MET A 175 -12.38 3.12 11.74
C MET A 175 -11.67 3.37 10.41
N VAL A 176 -11.20 2.30 9.75
CA VAL A 176 -10.43 2.42 8.50
C VAL A 176 -10.93 1.43 7.48
N SER A 177 -11.18 1.88 6.26
CA SER A 177 -11.50 1.01 5.13
C SER A 177 -10.59 1.25 3.92
N MET A 178 -10.39 0.19 3.15
CA MET A 178 -9.61 0.19 1.92
C MET A 178 -10.41 -0.47 0.80
N THR A 179 -10.21 -0.01 -0.42
CA THR A 179 -10.79 -0.62 -1.63
C THR A 179 -9.87 -1.71 -2.16
N PHE A 180 -10.49 -2.82 -2.59
CA PHE A 180 -9.77 -3.94 -3.20
C PHE A 180 -10.44 -4.32 -4.51
N GLU A 181 -9.63 -4.42 -5.55
CA GLU A 181 -10.05 -4.95 -6.83
C GLU A 181 -9.29 -6.24 -7.09
N HIS A 182 -10.02 -7.29 -7.42
CA HIS A 182 -9.39 -8.60 -7.64
C HIS A 182 -8.50 -9.11 -6.47
N GLY A 183 -8.85 -8.77 -5.24
CA GLY A 183 -8.14 -9.21 -4.03
C GLY A 183 -6.94 -8.41 -3.62
N VAL A 184 -6.62 -7.28 -4.29
CA VAL A 184 -5.53 -6.37 -3.92
C VAL A 184 -5.97 -4.92 -4.04
N SER A 185 -5.32 -4.02 -3.28
CA SER A 185 -5.48 -2.58 -3.44
C SER A 185 -4.76 -2.09 -4.70
N LEU A 186 -4.98 -0.85 -5.09
CA LEU A 186 -4.32 -0.21 -6.24
C LEU A 186 -2.78 -0.34 -6.20
N THR A 187 -2.19 -0.31 -5.01
CA THR A 187 -0.74 -0.38 -4.80
C THR A 187 -0.23 -1.79 -4.43
N GLY A 188 -1.09 -2.82 -4.52
CA GLY A 188 -0.72 -4.22 -4.38
C GLY A 188 -0.81 -4.78 -2.95
N SER A 189 -1.44 -4.08 -2.02
CA SER A 189 -1.68 -4.61 -0.67
C SER A 189 -2.88 -5.55 -0.65
N THR A 190 -2.72 -6.73 -0.04
CA THR A 190 -3.85 -7.66 0.20
C THR A 190 -4.69 -7.19 1.39
N PRO A 191 -5.93 -7.68 1.54
CA PRO A 191 -6.74 -7.42 2.72
C PRO A 191 -6.03 -7.79 4.04
N ALA A 192 -5.27 -8.89 4.06
CA ALA A 192 -4.48 -9.32 5.21
C ALA A 192 -3.37 -8.32 5.58
N ILE A 193 -2.59 -7.83 4.60
CA ILE A 193 -1.54 -6.82 4.82
C ILE A 193 -2.14 -5.53 5.39
N PHE A 194 -3.23 -5.07 4.80
CA PHE A 194 -3.95 -3.89 5.26
C PHE A 194 -4.46 -4.08 6.70
N ALA A 195 -5.16 -5.17 6.95
CA ALA A 195 -5.75 -5.45 8.27
C ALA A 195 -4.70 -5.52 9.37
N GLU A 196 -3.60 -6.26 9.15
CA GLU A 196 -2.53 -6.39 10.13
C GLU A 196 -1.83 -5.05 10.40
N THR A 197 -1.59 -4.26 9.35
CA THR A 197 -1.01 -2.91 9.50
C THR A 197 -1.93 -2.00 10.31
N MET A 198 -3.22 -1.99 10.02
CA MET A 198 -4.19 -1.14 10.73
C MET A 198 -4.39 -1.59 12.18
N GLN A 199 -4.36 -2.90 12.44
CA GLN A 199 -4.41 -3.42 13.82
C GLN A 199 -3.16 -3.05 14.63
N ASN A 200 -1.97 -3.05 14.01
CA ASN A 200 -0.74 -2.58 14.64
C ASN A 200 -0.85 -1.09 15.02
N LEU A 201 -1.50 -0.29 14.21
CA LEU A 201 -1.83 1.12 14.47
C LEU A 201 -2.95 1.31 15.52
N GLY A 202 -3.55 0.23 16.00
CA GLY A 202 -4.63 0.25 16.98
C GLY A 202 -5.97 0.73 16.41
N ALA A 203 -6.25 0.51 15.12
CA ALA A 203 -7.58 0.76 14.54
C ALA A 203 -8.66 0.02 15.35
N THR A 204 -9.78 0.69 15.58
CA THR A 204 -10.91 0.11 16.34
C THR A 204 -11.76 -0.78 15.46
N VAL A 205 -11.89 -0.44 14.19
CA VAL A 205 -12.61 -1.21 13.16
C VAL A 205 -11.78 -1.15 11.88
N VAL A 206 -11.65 -2.29 11.21
CA VAL A 206 -10.97 -2.41 9.92
C VAL A 206 -11.95 -2.97 8.89
N GLY A 207 -11.89 -2.52 7.64
CA GLY A 207 -12.85 -3.03 6.67
C GLY A 207 -12.59 -2.67 5.23
N THR A 208 -13.62 -2.86 4.42
CA THR A 208 -13.60 -2.57 2.99
C THR A 208 -14.88 -1.87 2.57
N ASN A 209 -14.78 -0.99 1.58
CA ASN A 209 -15.91 -0.30 1.02
C ASN A 209 -15.68 0.01 -0.46
N CYS A 210 -16.74 0.36 -1.17
CA CYS A 210 -16.72 0.79 -2.57
C CYS A 210 -16.15 -0.27 -3.55
N SER A 211 -15.96 0.11 -4.83
CA SER A 211 -15.48 -0.69 -5.97
C SER A 211 -16.32 -1.92 -6.30
N LEU A 212 -16.78 -2.68 -5.33
CA LEU A 212 -17.41 -3.99 -5.48
C LEU A 212 -18.87 -3.97 -4.99
N GLY A 213 -19.69 -4.85 -5.58
CA GLY A 213 -20.98 -5.24 -5.05
C GLY A 213 -20.85 -6.26 -3.91
N PRO A 214 -21.97 -6.65 -3.26
CA PRO A 214 -21.89 -7.57 -2.12
C PRO A 214 -21.29 -8.95 -2.44
N ASP A 215 -21.56 -9.49 -3.64
CA ASP A 215 -21.07 -10.81 -4.03
C ASP A 215 -19.55 -10.80 -4.24
N GLU A 216 -19.06 -9.81 -4.96
CA GLU A 216 -17.64 -9.65 -5.28
C GLU A 216 -16.82 -9.26 -4.05
N MET A 217 -17.43 -8.57 -3.07
CA MET A 217 -16.78 -8.17 -1.81
C MET A 217 -16.63 -9.34 -0.82
N LEU A 218 -17.41 -10.41 -0.97
CA LEU A 218 -17.44 -11.54 -0.04
C LEU A 218 -16.07 -12.19 0.24
N PRO A 219 -15.22 -12.47 -0.77
CA PRO A 219 -13.88 -13.00 -0.53
C PRO A 219 -13.01 -12.06 0.32
N VAL A 220 -13.08 -10.76 0.07
CA VAL A 220 -12.34 -9.72 0.82
C VAL A 220 -12.79 -9.71 2.29
N VAL A 221 -14.11 -9.74 2.54
CA VAL A 221 -14.66 -9.77 3.91
C VAL A 221 -14.22 -11.04 4.64
N ARG A 222 -14.21 -12.20 3.98
CA ARG A 222 -13.74 -13.46 4.57
C ARG A 222 -12.26 -13.40 4.95
N GLU A 223 -11.40 -12.85 4.07
CA GLU A 223 -9.99 -12.67 4.37
C GLU A 223 -9.78 -11.72 5.55
N LEU A 224 -10.46 -10.57 5.57
CA LEU A 224 -10.42 -9.65 6.70
C LEU A 224 -10.83 -10.33 8.01
N LEU A 225 -11.94 -11.07 8.02
CA LEU A 225 -12.42 -11.79 9.21
C LEU A 225 -11.44 -12.87 9.69
N SER A 226 -10.65 -13.47 8.78
CA SER A 226 -9.68 -14.51 9.15
C SER A 226 -8.44 -13.97 9.86
N VAL A 227 -8.13 -12.66 9.72
CA VAL A 227 -6.93 -12.04 10.29
C VAL A 227 -7.21 -10.94 11.31
N CYS A 228 -8.43 -10.38 11.33
CA CYS A 228 -8.78 -9.31 12.26
C CYS A 228 -9.14 -9.83 13.65
N ALA A 229 -8.44 -9.36 14.67
CA ALA A 229 -8.88 -9.44 16.07
C ALA A 229 -9.84 -8.30 16.45
N CYS A 230 -9.87 -7.22 15.68
CA CYS A 230 -10.82 -6.11 15.83
C CYS A 230 -12.08 -6.34 14.98
N PRO A 231 -13.20 -5.65 15.27
CA PRO A 231 -14.40 -5.67 14.45
C PRO A 231 -14.14 -5.35 12.98
N VAL A 232 -14.80 -6.08 12.07
CA VAL A 232 -14.72 -5.87 10.62
C VAL A 232 -15.95 -5.10 10.14
N MET A 233 -15.71 -4.17 9.19
CA MET A 233 -16.77 -3.45 8.49
C MET A 233 -16.82 -3.80 7.00
N ALA A 234 -18.02 -3.66 6.39
CA ALA A 234 -18.22 -3.80 4.95
C ALA A 234 -19.31 -2.86 4.43
N GLU A 235 -19.00 -2.09 3.38
CA GLU A 235 -19.92 -1.19 2.69
C GLU A 235 -19.84 -1.40 1.17
N PRO A 236 -20.54 -2.39 0.63
CA PRO A 236 -20.59 -2.62 -0.81
C PRO A 236 -21.39 -1.54 -1.54
N ASN A 237 -21.13 -1.40 -2.83
CA ASN A 237 -21.97 -0.63 -3.74
C ASN A 237 -23.30 -1.36 -3.98
N ALA A 238 -24.33 -0.63 -4.42
CA ALA A 238 -25.61 -1.22 -4.85
C ALA A 238 -25.47 -1.91 -6.23
N GLY A 239 -24.52 -2.82 -6.37
CA GLY A 239 -24.07 -3.42 -7.62
C GLY A 239 -22.98 -2.60 -8.32
N LEU A 240 -22.55 -3.04 -9.50
CA LEU A 240 -21.64 -2.27 -10.34
C LEU A 240 -22.39 -1.15 -11.09
N PRO A 241 -21.76 0.01 -11.34
CA PRO A 241 -22.39 1.10 -12.06
C PRO A 241 -22.70 0.71 -13.52
N GLU A 242 -23.90 1.06 -13.98
CA GLU A 242 -24.34 0.93 -15.37
C GLU A 242 -24.75 2.30 -15.91
N LEU A 243 -24.49 2.57 -17.19
CA LEU A 243 -25.03 3.74 -17.86
C LEU A 243 -26.40 3.40 -18.43
N ARG A 244 -27.45 4.13 -18.01
CA ARG A 244 -28.78 4.04 -18.57
C ARG A 244 -29.31 5.45 -18.91
N ASP A 245 -29.63 5.69 -20.15
CA ASP A 245 -30.12 6.99 -20.62
C ASP A 245 -29.20 8.19 -20.26
N GLY A 246 -27.86 7.99 -20.36
CA GLY A 246 -26.86 8.99 -20.03
C GLY A 246 -26.68 9.25 -18.53
N GLN A 247 -27.28 8.44 -17.67
CA GLN A 247 -27.14 8.54 -16.21
C GLN A 247 -26.49 7.29 -15.61
N THR A 248 -25.61 7.49 -14.65
CA THR A 248 -25.04 6.40 -13.87
C THR A 248 -26.10 5.83 -12.92
N VAL A 249 -26.44 4.56 -13.09
CA VAL A 249 -27.42 3.83 -12.28
C VAL A 249 -26.74 2.63 -11.63
N PHE A 250 -27.06 2.39 -10.37
CA PHE A 250 -26.67 1.18 -9.68
C PHE A 250 -27.84 0.19 -9.71
N PRO A 251 -27.66 -1.01 -10.33
CA PRO A 251 -28.80 -1.86 -10.69
C PRO A 251 -29.41 -2.63 -9.53
N MET A 252 -28.71 -2.76 -8.40
CA MET A 252 -29.16 -3.58 -7.27
C MET A 252 -30.17 -2.82 -6.41
N GLY A 253 -31.40 -3.28 -6.37
CA GLY A 253 -32.44 -2.70 -5.53
C GLY A 253 -32.28 -3.03 -4.04
N PRO A 254 -33.04 -2.30 -3.16
CA PRO A 254 -32.88 -2.37 -1.70
C PRO A 254 -32.97 -3.77 -1.09
N GLU A 255 -33.89 -4.60 -1.51
CA GLU A 255 -34.13 -5.92 -0.93
C GLU A 255 -33.01 -6.91 -1.30
N ALA A 256 -32.57 -6.91 -2.57
CA ALA A 256 -31.46 -7.76 -3.03
C ALA A 256 -30.15 -7.35 -2.35
N PHE A 257 -29.90 -6.05 -2.26
CA PHE A 257 -28.76 -5.48 -1.54
C PHE A 257 -28.76 -5.93 -0.08
N ALA A 258 -29.90 -5.76 0.61
CA ALA A 258 -30.03 -6.07 2.03
C ALA A 258 -29.80 -7.55 2.32
N GLN A 259 -30.38 -8.45 1.51
CA GLN A 259 -30.23 -9.89 1.67
C GLN A 259 -28.75 -10.32 1.56
N LYS A 260 -28.04 -9.82 0.55
CA LYS A 260 -26.64 -10.16 0.30
C LYS A 260 -25.71 -9.55 1.34
N THR A 261 -25.93 -8.28 1.71
CA THR A 261 -25.09 -7.57 2.69
C THR A 261 -25.29 -8.11 4.10
N ALA A 262 -26.52 -8.54 4.48
CA ALA A 262 -26.77 -9.15 5.77
C ALA A 262 -25.98 -10.46 5.97
N HIS A 263 -25.63 -11.17 4.91
CA HIS A 263 -24.76 -12.35 4.99
C HIS A 263 -23.38 -12.05 5.61
N PHE A 264 -22.87 -10.85 5.46
CA PHE A 264 -21.61 -10.45 6.14
C PHE A 264 -21.76 -10.46 7.67
N ALA A 265 -22.95 -10.12 8.22
CA ALA A 265 -23.21 -10.23 9.64
C ALA A 265 -23.22 -11.70 10.11
N GLU A 266 -23.75 -12.62 9.31
CA GLU A 266 -23.72 -14.06 9.57
C GLU A 266 -22.29 -14.61 9.63
N LEU A 267 -21.37 -14.03 8.83
CA LEU A 267 -19.94 -14.35 8.85
C LEU A 267 -19.20 -13.71 10.04
N GLY A 268 -19.78 -12.71 10.69
CA GLY A 268 -19.18 -12.05 11.86
C GLY A 268 -18.78 -10.58 11.67
N ALA A 269 -19.10 -9.94 10.55
CA ALA A 269 -18.89 -8.50 10.39
C ALA A 269 -19.77 -7.71 11.40
N ARG A 270 -19.22 -6.63 11.97
CA ARG A 270 -19.82 -5.88 13.08
C ARG A 270 -20.31 -4.49 12.71
N VAL A 271 -19.89 -3.96 11.57
CA VAL A 271 -20.34 -2.68 11.02
C VAL A 271 -20.69 -2.89 9.56
N LEU A 272 -21.91 -2.58 9.18
CA LEU A 272 -22.41 -2.76 7.83
C LEU A 272 -23.08 -1.47 7.34
N GLY A 273 -22.94 -1.19 6.07
CA GLY A 273 -23.55 -0.04 5.42
C GLY A 273 -23.63 -0.21 3.93
N GLY A 274 -23.69 0.90 3.23
CA GLY A 274 -23.65 0.90 1.78
C GLY A 274 -22.83 2.07 1.25
N CYS A 275 -22.16 1.87 0.12
CA CYS A 275 -21.41 2.91 -0.56
C CYS A 275 -22.19 3.42 -1.78
N CYS A 276 -21.55 3.57 -2.93
CA CYS A 276 -22.14 4.16 -4.13
C CYS A 276 -23.46 3.47 -4.56
N GLY A 277 -24.43 4.28 -4.97
CA GLY A 277 -25.75 3.82 -5.40
C GLY A 277 -26.72 3.47 -4.28
N THR A 278 -26.29 3.37 -3.03
CA THR A 278 -27.20 3.09 -1.91
C THR A 278 -27.92 4.36 -1.44
N THR A 279 -29.16 4.17 -0.98
CA THR A 279 -30.06 5.23 -0.54
C THR A 279 -30.64 4.86 0.83
N PRO A 280 -31.40 5.77 1.51
CA PRO A 280 -32.11 5.44 2.74
C PRO A 280 -32.99 4.19 2.63
N ALA A 281 -33.56 3.91 1.44
CA ALA A 281 -34.35 2.70 1.22
C ALA A 281 -33.50 1.42 1.33
N HIS A 282 -32.27 1.42 0.82
CA HIS A 282 -31.32 0.31 0.95
C HIS A 282 -30.95 0.07 2.41
N ILE A 283 -30.67 1.13 3.13
CA ILE A 283 -30.31 1.08 4.55
C ILE A 283 -31.50 0.60 5.40
N ALA A 284 -32.71 1.06 5.10
CA ALA A 284 -33.92 0.60 5.79
C ALA A 284 -34.18 -0.92 5.52
N ALA A 285 -33.97 -1.38 4.29
CA ALA A 285 -34.06 -2.80 3.97
C ALA A 285 -33.00 -3.62 4.71
N LEU A 286 -31.74 -3.15 4.72
CA LEU A 286 -30.65 -3.78 5.44
C LEU A 286 -30.93 -3.81 6.96
N SER A 287 -31.46 -2.72 7.53
CA SER A 287 -31.87 -2.67 8.93
C SER A 287 -32.85 -3.81 9.26
N ARG A 288 -33.90 -3.99 8.44
CA ARG A 288 -34.88 -5.07 8.64
C ARG A 288 -34.25 -6.46 8.46
N ALA A 289 -33.36 -6.63 7.49
CA ALA A 289 -32.66 -7.91 7.28
C ALA A 289 -31.78 -8.29 8.48
N LEU A 290 -31.09 -7.33 9.07
CA LEU A 290 -30.27 -7.53 10.26
C LEU A 290 -31.08 -7.84 11.53
N ASP A 291 -32.32 -7.39 11.62
CA ASP A 291 -33.22 -7.77 12.73
C ASP A 291 -33.59 -9.27 12.69
N ALA A 292 -33.60 -9.86 11.48
CA ALA A 292 -33.90 -11.28 11.28
C ALA A 292 -32.65 -12.16 11.20
N ALA A 293 -31.47 -11.60 10.99
CA ALA A 293 -30.23 -12.34 10.79
C ALA A 293 -29.65 -12.87 12.12
N THR A 294 -29.11 -14.08 12.07
CA THR A 294 -28.28 -14.62 13.16
C THR A 294 -26.86 -14.12 12.98
N CYS A 295 -26.41 -13.23 13.85
CA CYS A 295 -25.05 -12.71 13.79
C CYS A 295 -24.02 -13.79 14.14
N GLY A 296 -23.09 -14.05 13.24
CA GLY A 296 -21.97 -14.95 13.49
C GLY A 296 -20.96 -14.36 14.48
N THR A 297 -20.18 -15.24 15.09
CA THR A 297 -18.97 -14.84 15.81
C THR A 297 -17.80 -14.98 14.83
N PRO A 298 -17.02 -13.93 14.62
CA PRO A 298 -15.84 -14.05 13.77
C PRO A 298 -14.91 -15.13 14.33
N PRO A 299 -14.22 -15.91 13.49
CA PRO A 299 -13.16 -16.77 13.97
C PRO A 299 -12.17 -15.88 14.72
N ALA A 300 -11.88 -16.22 15.98
CA ALA A 300 -10.85 -15.51 16.73
C ALA A 300 -9.51 -15.80 16.04
N PRO A 301 -8.82 -14.83 15.49
CA PRO A 301 -7.52 -15.07 14.89
C PRO A 301 -6.59 -15.60 16.00
N GLU A 302 -5.82 -16.63 15.69
CA GLU A 302 -4.82 -17.12 16.63
C GLU A 302 -3.79 -16.00 16.89
N PRO A 303 -3.29 -15.86 18.14
CA PRO A 303 -2.27 -14.88 18.43
C PRO A 303 -0.95 -15.30 17.76
N HIS A 304 -0.63 -14.67 16.64
CA HIS A 304 0.55 -14.97 15.83
C HIS A 304 1.87 -14.35 16.36
N GLY A 305 1.83 -13.57 17.44
CA GLY A 305 2.98 -12.81 17.91
C GLY A 305 3.02 -11.41 17.30
N ILE A 306 4.14 -11.01 16.69
CA ILE A 306 4.23 -9.73 15.95
C ILE A 306 4.03 -9.96 14.45
N VAL A 307 3.53 -8.93 13.77
CA VAL A 307 3.38 -8.92 12.32
C VAL A 307 4.08 -7.71 11.74
N LEU A 308 5.02 -7.96 10.83
CA LEU A 308 5.70 -6.93 10.04
C LEU A 308 5.08 -6.89 8.65
N THR A 309 4.90 -5.70 8.13
CA THR A 309 4.34 -5.53 6.78
C THR A 309 5.14 -4.53 5.97
N SER A 310 5.25 -4.81 4.69
CA SER A 310 5.59 -3.84 3.67
C SER A 310 4.32 -3.48 2.89
N ARG A 311 4.45 -2.88 1.72
CA ARG A 311 3.30 -2.59 0.85
C ARG A 311 2.63 -3.87 0.34
N SER A 312 3.40 -4.91 0.04
CA SER A 312 2.94 -6.14 -0.62
C SER A 312 3.47 -7.44 0.00
N ALA A 313 4.14 -7.36 1.15
CA ALA A 313 4.59 -8.54 1.88
C ALA A 313 4.22 -8.45 3.36
N LEU A 314 4.03 -9.61 3.96
CA LEU A 314 3.65 -9.80 5.35
C LEU A 314 4.55 -10.89 5.95
N VAL A 315 5.13 -10.61 7.12
CA VAL A 315 5.96 -11.54 7.88
C VAL A 315 5.41 -11.65 9.29
N ARG A 316 5.03 -12.87 9.67
CA ARG A 316 4.62 -13.21 11.04
C ARG A 316 5.79 -13.79 11.80
N ILE A 317 5.99 -13.34 13.03
CA ILE A 317 7.03 -13.84 13.95
C ILE A 317 6.35 -14.18 15.26
N GLY A 318 6.23 -15.47 15.53
CA GLY A 318 5.54 -15.93 16.74
C GLY A 318 5.36 -17.44 16.80
N HIS A 319 4.55 -17.87 17.76
CA HIS A 319 4.29 -19.28 17.98
C HIS A 319 3.48 -19.90 16.83
N GLY A 320 3.93 -21.02 16.33
CA GLY A 320 3.30 -21.72 15.18
C GLY A 320 3.69 -21.17 13.82
N GLU A 321 4.56 -20.17 13.78
CA GLU A 321 5.13 -19.64 12.55
C GLU A 321 6.55 -20.20 12.33
N GLY A 322 6.97 -20.30 11.07
CA GLY A 322 8.33 -20.70 10.74
C GLY A 322 9.40 -19.73 11.21
N LEU A 323 10.63 -20.18 11.35
CA LEU A 323 11.76 -19.35 11.75
C LEU A 323 11.97 -18.17 10.78
N ALA A 324 11.84 -16.94 11.24
CA ALA A 324 12.12 -15.75 10.46
C ALA A 324 13.60 -15.36 10.53
N VAL A 325 14.20 -15.06 9.37
CA VAL A 325 15.60 -14.59 9.29
C VAL A 325 15.63 -13.10 9.02
N ILE A 326 16.13 -12.32 9.99
CA ILE A 326 16.38 -10.90 9.89
C ILE A 326 17.82 -10.70 9.40
N GLY A 327 17.98 -10.19 8.18
CA GLY A 327 19.27 -10.10 7.52
C GLY A 327 20.14 -8.97 8.05
N GLU A 328 21.28 -9.25 8.67
CA GLU A 328 22.17 -8.34 9.39
C GLU A 328 23.26 -7.65 8.51
N ARG A 329 23.27 -7.87 7.20
CA ARG A 329 24.42 -7.48 6.38
C ARG A 329 24.53 -5.96 6.14
N ILE A 330 23.43 -5.20 6.19
CA ILE A 330 23.44 -3.75 6.02
C ILE A 330 23.79 -3.11 7.39
N ASN A 331 25.04 -3.27 7.76
CA ASN A 331 25.63 -2.70 8.98
C ASN A 331 27.10 -2.36 8.68
N PRO A 332 27.55 -1.09 8.85
CA PRO A 332 28.89 -0.65 8.48
C PRO A 332 30.00 -1.20 9.38
N THR A 333 29.68 -1.77 10.54
CA THR A 333 30.66 -2.36 11.46
C THR A 333 31.49 -3.44 10.77
N GLY A 334 32.80 -3.21 10.67
CA GLY A 334 33.73 -4.10 9.99
C GLY A 334 33.63 -4.13 8.46
N LYS A 335 32.88 -3.20 7.83
CA LYS A 335 32.73 -3.07 6.40
C LYS A 335 33.15 -1.67 5.91
N PRO A 336 34.46 -1.45 5.66
CA PRO A 336 34.98 -0.14 5.32
C PRO A 336 34.38 0.47 4.05
N VAL A 337 34.05 -0.33 3.05
CA VAL A 337 33.43 0.14 1.80
C VAL A 337 32.04 0.72 2.07
N LEU A 338 31.21 0.00 2.85
CA LEU A 338 29.89 0.47 3.21
C LEU A 338 29.98 1.76 4.06
N ALA A 339 30.88 1.77 5.06
CA ALA A 339 31.06 2.95 5.92
C ALA A 339 31.47 4.20 5.12
N ALA A 340 32.42 4.06 4.18
CA ALA A 340 32.87 5.15 3.32
C ALA A 340 31.72 5.67 2.41
N GLN A 341 30.96 4.77 1.82
CA GLN A 341 29.83 5.18 0.97
C GLN A 341 28.74 5.89 1.75
N LEU A 342 28.40 5.43 2.97
CA LEU A 342 27.44 6.11 3.84
C LEU A 342 27.90 7.52 4.21
N GLN A 343 29.20 7.72 4.49
CA GLN A 343 29.79 9.06 4.72
C GLN A 343 29.67 9.98 3.50
N GLU A 344 29.72 9.44 2.31
CA GLU A 344 29.57 10.17 1.03
C GLU A 344 28.10 10.31 0.59
N GLY A 345 27.11 9.79 1.35
CA GLY A 345 25.71 9.77 0.96
C GLY A 345 25.41 8.83 -0.21
N ARG A 346 26.26 7.82 -0.44
CA ARG A 346 26.09 6.78 -1.47
C ARG A 346 25.63 5.47 -0.87
N PHE A 347 24.80 4.73 -1.59
CA PHE A 347 24.12 3.54 -1.06
C PHE A 347 24.33 2.27 -1.91
N ASP A 348 25.24 2.29 -2.88
CA ASP A 348 25.44 1.17 -3.83
C ASP A 348 25.76 -0.13 -3.10
N GLU A 349 26.69 -0.09 -2.14
CA GLU A 349 27.08 -1.25 -1.35
C GLU A 349 25.94 -1.73 -0.44
N ALA A 350 25.15 -0.80 0.14
CA ALA A 350 23.97 -1.17 0.95
C ALA A 350 22.92 -1.90 0.10
N LEU A 351 22.65 -1.41 -1.10
CA LEU A 351 21.72 -2.02 -2.06
C LEU A 351 22.22 -3.39 -2.53
N ARG A 352 23.52 -3.52 -2.85
CA ARG A 352 24.14 -4.79 -3.20
C ARG A 352 23.99 -5.82 -2.08
N LEU A 353 24.25 -5.43 -0.84
CA LEU A 353 24.06 -6.28 0.33
C LEU A 353 22.60 -6.66 0.56
N ALA A 354 21.67 -5.76 0.24
CA ALA A 354 20.24 -6.06 0.28
C ALA A 354 19.85 -7.09 -0.78
N ASP A 355 20.32 -6.93 -2.04
CA ASP A 355 20.09 -7.89 -3.13
C ASP A 355 20.53 -9.31 -2.72
N GLU A 356 21.74 -9.43 -2.16
CA GLU A 356 22.27 -10.72 -1.70
C GLU A 356 21.40 -11.36 -0.60
N GLN A 357 20.95 -10.56 0.36
CA GLN A 357 20.14 -11.06 1.47
C GLN A 357 18.73 -11.47 1.05
N VAL A 358 18.09 -10.65 0.20
CA VAL A 358 16.76 -10.97 -0.34
C VAL A 358 16.83 -12.24 -1.19
N ALA A 359 17.84 -12.36 -2.07
CA ALA A 359 18.08 -13.56 -2.87
C ALA A 359 18.37 -14.81 -2.01
N ALA A 360 18.94 -14.62 -0.81
CA ALA A 360 19.19 -15.71 0.14
C ALA A 360 17.99 -16.01 1.06
N GLY A 361 16.83 -15.37 0.86
CA GLY A 361 15.60 -15.64 1.60
C GLY A 361 15.47 -14.90 2.94
N ALA A 362 16.12 -13.73 3.11
CA ALA A 362 15.89 -12.90 4.28
C ALA A 362 14.39 -12.50 4.37
N SER A 363 13.78 -12.78 5.52
CA SER A 363 12.37 -12.42 5.79
C SER A 363 12.23 -10.93 6.06
N VAL A 364 13.25 -10.29 6.65
CA VAL A 364 13.31 -8.88 7.02
C VAL A 364 14.72 -8.37 6.74
N LEU A 365 14.87 -7.13 6.29
CA LEU A 365 16.18 -6.47 6.15
C LEU A 365 16.44 -5.56 7.35
N ASP A 366 17.46 -5.86 8.13
CA ASP A 366 17.94 -4.99 9.20
C ASP A 366 18.87 -3.92 8.61
N VAL A 367 18.57 -2.66 8.90
CA VAL A 367 19.21 -1.49 8.27
C VAL A 367 19.86 -0.62 9.33
N ASN A 368 21.19 -0.69 9.37
CA ASN A 368 22.02 0.12 10.26
C ASN A 368 22.95 1.03 9.44
N VAL A 369 22.94 2.32 9.72
CA VAL A 369 23.80 3.33 9.06
C VAL A 369 24.81 3.96 10.03
N GLY A 370 24.99 3.40 11.25
CA GLY A 370 25.82 3.91 12.32
C GLY A 370 27.31 3.80 12.01
N ALA A 371 27.84 4.72 11.22
CA ALA A 371 29.27 4.87 10.95
C ALA A 371 29.76 6.23 11.48
N PRO A 372 31.05 6.34 11.87
CA PRO A 372 31.62 7.63 12.28
C PRO A 372 31.37 8.71 11.23
N LEU A 373 31.01 9.91 11.64
CA LEU A 373 30.73 11.08 10.81
C LEU A 373 29.47 10.99 9.92
N VAL A 374 28.65 9.95 10.04
CA VAL A 374 27.36 9.86 9.37
C VAL A 374 26.28 10.50 10.23
N ASP A 375 25.48 11.40 9.63
CA ASP A 375 24.23 11.86 10.23
C ASP A 375 23.16 10.79 10.00
N GLU A 376 22.95 9.94 11.00
CA GLU A 376 21.97 8.84 10.93
C GLU A 376 20.54 9.35 10.72
N ALA A 377 20.18 10.53 11.23
CA ALA A 377 18.84 11.08 11.09
C ALA A 377 18.52 11.54 9.66
N ALA A 378 19.54 11.89 8.88
CA ALA A 378 19.42 12.17 7.45
C ALA A 378 19.61 10.90 6.62
N CYS A 379 20.58 10.05 6.95
CA CYS A 379 20.99 8.91 6.15
C CYS A 379 19.99 7.73 6.20
N LEU A 380 19.49 7.37 7.38
CA LEU A 380 18.57 6.22 7.53
C LEU A 380 17.27 6.37 6.77
N PRO A 381 16.56 7.52 6.79
CA PRO A 381 15.36 7.73 5.97
C PRO A 381 15.63 7.62 4.46
N GLU A 382 16.76 8.13 3.99
CA GLU A 382 17.14 8.11 2.58
C GLU A 382 17.39 6.66 2.11
N LEU A 383 18.18 5.88 2.88
CA LEU A 383 18.42 4.47 2.56
C LEU A 383 17.12 3.66 2.66
N ALA A 384 16.30 3.89 3.68
CA ALA A 384 15.01 3.19 3.83
C ALA A 384 14.10 3.42 2.62
N GLN A 385 13.99 4.65 2.11
CA GLN A 385 13.22 4.95 0.90
C GLN A 385 13.71 4.19 -0.32
N ARG A 386 15.04 4.10 -0.52
CA ARG A 386 15.64 3.35 -1.63
C ARG A 386 15.36 1.85 -1.53
N LEU A 387 15.44 1.29 -0.33
CA LEU A 387 15.12 -0.11 -0.06
C LEU A 387 13.62 -0.40 -0.30
N ILE A 388 12.73 0.44 0.23
CA ILE A 388 11.27 0.33 0.05
C ILE A 388 10.88 0.44 -1.43
N ALA A 389 11.57 1.29 -2.18
CA ALA A 389 11.34 1.43 -3.61
C ALA A 389 11.75 0.19 -4.42
N ARG A 390 12.70 -0.62 -3.91
CA ARG A 390 13.30 -1.73 -4.65
C ARG A 390 12.81 -3.11 -4.18
N TYR A 391 12.48 -3.25 -2.89
CA TYR A 391 12.16 -4.55 -2.30
C TYR A 391 10.78 -4.55 -1.65
N GLN A 392 10.17 -5.72 -1.66
CA GLN A 392 8.92 -5.97 -0.92
C GLN A 392 9.17 -6.40 0.53
N THR A 393 10.39 -6.78 0.85
CA THR A 393 10.81 -7.26 2.18
C THR A 393 10.62 -6.17 3.23
N PRO A 394 9.93 -6.44 4.36
CA PRO A 394 9.83 -5.49 5.47
C PRO A 394 11.20 -5.08 6.01
N LEU A 395 11.30 -3.87 6.56
CA LEU A 395 12.53 -3.34 7.14
C LEU A 395 12.53 -3.40 8.66
N SER A 396 13.72 -3.65 9.22
CA SER A 396 14.07 -3.39 10.61
C SER A 396 14.98 -2.16 10.65
N LEU A 397 14.59 -1.14 11.40
CA LEU A 397 15.34 0.12 11.55
C LEU A 397 16.24 0.00 12.77
N ASP A 398 17.54 -0.21 12.52
CA ASP A 398 18.55 -0.41 13.56
C ASP A 398 19.37 0.87 13.79
N SER A 399 19.14 1.51 14.92
CA SER A 399 19.92 2.68 15.36
C SER A 399 19.89 2.85 16.87
N SER A 400 21.02 3.25 17.44
CA SER A 400 21.09 3.71 18.83
C SER A 400 20.45 5.10 19.02
N HIS A 401 20.32 5.90 17.96
CA HIS A 401 19.78 7.26 17.98
C HIS A 401 18.27 7.26 17.72
N ALA A 402 17.47 7.56 18.74
CA ALA A 402 16.02 7.65 18.63
C ALA A 402 15.56 8.63 17.52
N ALA A 403 16.30 9.71 17.30
CA ALA A 403 16.03 10.69 16.25
C ALA A 403 16.10 10.09 14.82
N ALA A 404 17.05 9.19 14.58
CA ALA A 404 17.18 8.51 13.29
C ALA A 404 16.00 7.59 13.01
N ILE A 405 15.58 6.81 14.01
CA ILE A 405 14.38 5.97 13.93
C ILE A 405 13.13 6.82 13.70
N ALA A 406 12.96 7.91 14.48
CA ALA A 406 11.82 8.83 14.34
C ALA A 406 11.74 9.46 12.94
N ALA A 407 12.89 9.78 12.34
CA ALA A 407 12.96 10.35 11.01
C ALA A 407 12.62 9.30 9.91
N ALA A 408 13.00 8.04 10.10
CA ALA A 408 12.80 6.98 9.10
C ALA A 408 11.40 6.34 9.14
N LEU A 409 10.79 6.20 10.32
CA LEU A 409 9.49 5.53 10.52
C LEU A 409 8.36 6.02 9.60
N PRO A 410 8.19 7.32 9.33
CA PRO A 410 7.13 7.82 8.46
C PRO A 410 7.18 7.25 7.03
N TYR A 411 8.37 6.90 6.53
CA TYR A 411 8.56 6.40 5.17
C TYR A 411 8.15 4.94 4.98
N GLY A 412 8.06 4.14 6.05
CA GLY A 412 7.58 2.77 5.96
C GLY A 412 6.13 2.73 5.47
N PRO A 413 5.79 1.99 4.39
CA PRO A 413 4.42 1.88 3.94
C PRO A 413 3.56 1.01 4.87
N GLY A 414 4.18 0.08 5.58
CA GLY A 414 3.57 -0.82 6.54
C GLY A 414 4.20 -0.72 7.93
N SER A 415 4.21 -1.82 8.67
CA SER A 415 4.77 -1.92 10.03
C SER A 415 6.23 -2.36 9.98
N CYS A 416 7.16 -1.40 10.06
CA CYS A 416 8.60 -1.67 10.19
C CYS A 416 8.93 -2.13 11.62
N LEU A 417 9.96 -2.96 11.77
CA LEU A 417 10.52 -3.33 13.06
C LEU A 417 11.47 -2.23 13.56
N ILE A 418 11.43 -1.92 14.84
CA ILE A 418 12.43 -1.06 15.49
C ILE A 418 13.45 -1.94 16.24
N ASN A 419 14.72 -1.81 15.91
CA ASN A 419 15.85 -2.48 16.58
C ASN A 419 16.70 -1.42 17.30
N SER A 420 16.64 -1.26 18.64
CA SER A 420 15.83 -1.93 19.63
C SER A 420 15.46 -0.94 20.78
N ILE A 421 14.57 -1.35 21.65
CA ILE A 421 14.23 -0.63 22.88
C ILE A 421 14.74 -1.44 24.07
N SER A 422 15.69 -0.86 24.80
CA SER A 422 16.25 -1.44 26.02
C SER A 422 15.66 -0.81 27.29
N GLY A 423 16.02 -1.35 28.45
CA GLY A 423 15.70 -0.75 29.75
C GLY A 423 16.54 0.48 30.12
N GLU A 424 17.37 0.98 29.22
CA GLU A 424 18.11 2.21 29.43
C GLU A 424 17.17 3.41 29.65
N ALA A 425 17.62 4.33 30.53
CA ALA A 425 16.81 5.49 30.90
C ALA A 425 16.40 6.34 29.69
N GLY A 426 15.09 6.60 29.55
CA GLY A 426 14.54 7.44 28.48
C GLY A 426 14.31 6.74 27.14
N ARG A 427 14.87 5.54 26.88
CA ARG A 427 14.76 4.87 25.58
C ARG A 427 13.30 4.50 25.24
N MET A 428 12.60 3.85 26.17
CA MET A 428 11.20 3.50 26.05
C MET A 428 10.30 4.75 25.97
N ASP A 429 10.64 5.80 26.72
CA ASP A 429 9.87 7.05 26.72
C ASP A 429 10.00 7.81 25.39
N ALA A 430 11.16 7.71 24.73
CA ALA A 430 11.43 8.35 23.44
C ALA A 430 10.79 7.59 22.27
N LEU A 431 10.90 6.25 22.24
CA LEU A 431 10.47 5.43 21.10
C LEU A 431 9.09 4.80 21.29
N GLY A 432 8.65 4.53 22.50
CA GLY A 432 7.36 3.89 22.77
C GLY A 432 6.16 4.64 22.18
N PRO A 433 6.04 5.96 22.32
CA PRO A 433 4.99 6.75 21.67
C PRO A 433 5.01 6.60 20.13
N LEU A 434 6.20 6.54 19.51
CA LEU A 434 6.35 6.35 18.06
C LEU A 434 5.92 4.94 17.64
N CYS A 435 6.23 3.90 18.44
CA CYS A 435 5.75 2.55 18.19
C CYS A 435 4.22 2.51 18.11
N ARG A 436 3.54 3.18 19.02
CA ARG A 436 2.08 3.27 19.06
C ARG A 436 1.54 4.12 17.89
N GLN A 437 2.15 5.28 17.63
CA GLN A 437 1.69 6.20 16.57
C GLN A 437 1.79 5.58 15.19
N TYR A 438 2.89 4.86 14.91
CA TYR A 438 3.19 4.30 13.61
C TYR A 438 2.90 2.81 13.49
N GLY A 439 2.36 2.15 14.52
CA GLY A 439 2.08 0.72 14.53
C GLY A 439 3.35 -0.10 14.26
N ALA A 440 4.48 0.31 14.82
CA ALA A 440 5.78 -0.28 14.58
C ALA A 440 6.12 -1.29 15.70
N PRO A 441 6.20 -2.60 15.41
CA PRO A 441 6.77 -3.56 16.33
C PRO A 441 8.23 -3.21 16.69
N PHE A 442 8.68 -3.64 17.85
CA PHE A 442 10.05 -3.38 18.29
C PHE A 442 10.65 -4.56 19.01
N ILE A 443 11.98 -4.67 18.93
CA ILE A 443 12.76 -5.62 19.69
C ILE A 443 12.93 -5.05 21.10
N LEU A 444 12.42 -5.79 22.09
CA LEU A 444 12.59 -5.51 23.51
C LEU A 444 13.87 -6.18 23.98
N LEU A 445 14.90 -5.38 24.25
CA LEU A 445 16.21 -5.86 24.65
C LEU A 445 16.31 -5.87 26.18
N PRO A 446 16.54 -7.03 26.83
CA PRO A 446 16.60 -7.15 28.30
C PRO A 446 17.94 -6.64 28.88
N LEU A 447 18.27 -5.38 28.59
CA LEU A 447 19.44 -4.68 29.10
C LEU A 447 19.02 -3.50 29.95
N GLU A 448 19.65 -3.32 31.10
CA GLU A 448 19.42 -2.18 31.98
C GLU A 448 20.71 -1.87 32.75
N GLY A 449 21.05 -0.61 32.83
CA GLY A 449 22.27 -0.17 33.48
C GLY A 449 23.55 -0.61 32.75
N LYS A 450 24.64 -0.80 33.50
CA LYS A 450 25.96 -1.11 32.93
C LYS A 450 26.29 -2.61 32.91
N GLU A 451 25.60 -3.42 33.70
CA GLU A 451 25.89 -4.84 33.86
C GLU A 451 25.01 -5.68 32.90
N LEU A 452 25.66 -6.63 32.26
CA LEU A 452 24.94 -7.57 31.38
C LEU A 452 24.20 -8.62 32.23
N PRO A 453 22.88 -8.85 32.03
CA PRO A 453 22.13 -9.87 32.78
C PRO A 453 22.47 -11.27 32.26
N VAL A 454 23.41 -11.94 32.93
CA VAL A 454 23.83 -13.30 32.54
C VAL A 454 22.74 -14.32 32.81
N ARG A 455 22.11 -14.25 33.99
CA ARG A 455 21.11 -15.23 34.43
C ARG A 455 19.76 -15.02 33.75
N ALA A 456 19.04 -16.08 33.43
CA ALA A 456 17.68 -16.05 32.94
C ALA A 456 16.72 -15.26 33.86
N ALA A 457 16.84 -15.44 35.18
CA ALA A 457 15.99 -14.75 36.18
C ALA A 457 16.17 -13.23 36.15
N ASP A 458 17.37 -12.71 35.86
CA ASP A 458 17.61 -11.28 35.75
C ASP A 458 16.99 -10.71 34.48
N ARG A 459 17.07 -11.44 33.36
CA ARG A 459 16.43 -11.07 32.08
C ARG A 459 14.92 -11.05 32.21
N ILE A 460 14.33 -12.06 32.88
CA ILE A 460 12.88 -12.16 33.15
C ILE A 460 12.44 -10.91 33.91
N ARG A 461 13.08 -10.57 35.03
CA ARG A 461 12.74 -9.40 35.84
C ARG A 461 12.78 -8.10 35.05
N ILE A 462 13.80 -7.93 34.17
CA ILE A 462 13.92 -6.75 33.32
C ILE A 462 12.77 -6.69 32.31
N VAL A 463 12.47 -7.80 31.64
CA VAL A 463 11.40 -7.86 30.63
C VAL A 463 10.05 -7.61 31.27
N GLU A 464 9.72 -8.23 32.41
CA GLU A 464 8.45 -8.02 33.12
C GLU A 464 8.22 -6.52 33.39
N ARG A 465 9.24 -5.83 33.93
CA ARG A 465 9.15 -4.38 34.19
C ARG A 465 8.99 -3.56 32.90
N LEU A 466 9.71 -3.92 31.82
CA LEU A 466 9.58 -3.24 30.55
C LEU A 466 8.21 -3.48 29.88
N LEU A 467 7.62 -4.66 30.09
CA LEU A 467 6.25 -4.95 29.65
C LEU A 467 5.23 -4.11 30.42
N GLU A 468 5.37 -3.99 31.76
CA GLU A 468 4.54 -3.09 32.55
C GLU A 468 4.64 -1.62 32.08
N LYS A 469 5.85 -1.18 31.78
CA LYS A 469 6.07 0.19 31.24
C LYS A 469 5.44 0.36 29.85
N ALA A 470 5.54 -0.63 28.97
CA ALA A 470 4.92 -0.62 27.66
C ALA A 470 3.38 -0.56 27.76
N GLU A 471 2.80 -1.33 28.67
CA GLU A 471 1.36 -1.32 28.96
C GLU A 471 0.90 0.06 29.49
N ALA A 472 1.67 0.67 30.40
CA ALA A 472 1.39 2.00 30.91
C ALA A 472 1.42 3.09 29.81
N LEU A 473 2.23 2.90 28.75
CA LEU A 473 2.26 3.74 27.55
C LEU A 473 1.18 3.38 26.53
N GLY A 474 0.34 2.37 26.80
CA GLY A 474 -0.69 1.90 25.89
C GLY A 474 -0.16 1.14 24.66
N ILE A 475 1.03 0.54 24.76
CA ILE A 475 1.63 -0.26 23.68
C ILE A 475 1.12 -1.70 23.80
N PRO A 476 0.43 -2.25 22.79
CA PRO A 476 -0.09 -3.60 22.85
C PRO A 476 1.03 -4.65 22.71
N ARG A 477 0.83 -5.81 23.35
CA ARG A 477 1.80 -6.94 23.29
C ARG A 477 2.12 -7.41 21.87
N ARG A 478 1.18 -7.26 20.93
CA ARG A 478 1.39 -7.60 19.51
C ARG A 478 2.48 -6.76 18.80
N LEU A 479 3.04 -5.74 19.46
CA LEU A 479 4.15 -4.94 18.94
C LEU A 479 5.49 -5.30 19.60
N ILE A 480 5.56 -6.33 20.44
CA ILE A 480 6.74 -6.62 21.25
C ILE A 480 7.36 -7.94 20.83
N LEU A 481 8.65 -7.90 20.42
CA LEU A 481 9.51 -9.02 20.08
C LEU A 481 10.67 -9.04 21.07
N VAL A 482 10.81 -10.07 21.89
CA VAL A 482 11.82 -10.13 22.95
C VAL A 482 13.14 -10.68 22.41
N ASP A 483 14.25 -9.96 22.58
CA ASP A 483 15.58 -10.49 22.34
C ASP A 483 16.01 -11.40 23.50
N ILE A 484 16.32 -12.67 23.21
CA ILE A 484 16.78 -13.61 24.26
C ILE A 484 18.23 -13.40 24.68
N LEU A 485 18.95 -12.47 24.10
CA LEU A 485 20.26 -11.96 24.46
C LEU A 485 21.38 -13.03 24.45
N ALA A 486 21.96 -13.29 23.28
CA ALA A 486 23.13 -14.14 23.17
C ALA A 486 24.38 -13.47 23.73
N LEU A 487 25.05 -14.11 24.67
CA LEU A 487 26.36 -13.72 25.17
C LEU A 487 27.44 -14.62 24.57
N ALA A 488 28.65 -14.07 24.40
CA ALA A 488 29.76 -14.82 23.84
C ALA A 488 30.18 -15.96 24.79
N VAL A 489 30.18 -17.19 24.30
CA VAL A 489 30.60 -18.39 25.05
C VAL A 489 32.06 -18.28 25.54
N SER A 490 32.91 -17.56 24.79
CA SER A 490 34.29 -17.31 25.14
C SER A 490 34.50 -16.55 26.45
N SER A 491 33.56 -15.65 26.79
CA SER A 491 33.60 -14.81 28.01
C SER A 491 32.59 -15.27 29.07
N THR A 492 31.52 -15.93 28.67
CA THR A 492 30.41 -16.30 29.56
C THR A 492 29.98 -17.74 29.25
N PRO A 493 30.68 -18.76 29.77
CA PRO A 493 30.43 -20.16 29.43
C PRO A 493 28.98 -20.62 29.74
N GLU A 494 28.37 -20.14 30.82
CA GLU A 494 26.98 -20.42 31.19
C GLU A 494 25.93 -19.68 30.32
N GLY A 495 26.36 -18.67 29.56
CA GLY A 495 25.48 -17.76 28.82
C GLY A 495 24.51 -18.45 27.87
N VAL A 496 24.93 -19.52 27.22
CA VAL A 496 24.08 -20.32 26.32
C VAL A 496 22.95 -21.01 27.09
N ARG A 497 23.26 -21.66 28.21
CA ARG A 497 22.24 -22.36 29.02
C ARG A 497 21.22 -21.39 29.56
N GLU A 498 21.65 -20.26 30.10
CA GLU A 498 20.78 -19.21 30.64
C GLU A 498 19.94 -18.55 29.53
N CYS A 499 20.49 -18.36 28.33
CA CYS A 499 19.77 -17.88 27.16
C CYS A 499 18.64 -18.83 26.75
N LEU A 500 18.91 -20.14 26.68
CA LEU A 500 17.89 -21.14 26.34
C LEU A 500 16.81 -21.29 27.45
N GLU A 501 17.19 -21.13 28.71
CA GLU A 501 16.23 -21.10 29.84
C GLU A 501 15.29 -19.90 29.70
N PHE A 502 15.84 -18.74 29.38
CA PHE A 502 15.05 -17.54 29.15
C PHE A 502 14.12 -17.66 27.91
N ALA A 503 14.61 -18.27 26.82
CA ALA A 503 13.79 -18.57 25.65
C ALA A 503 12.59 -19.44 26.00
N ARG A 504 12.78 -20.51 26.83
CA ARG A 504 11.69 -21.37 27.28
C ARG A 504 10.68 -20.62 28.17
N TRP A 505 11.13 -19.66 28.97
CA TRP A 505 10.22 -18.81 29.72
C TRP A 505 9.39 -17.94 28.78
N CYS A 506 10.00 -17.23 27.81
CA CYS A 506 9.29 -16.46 26.81
C CYS A 506 8.24 -17.31 26.06
N PHE A 507 8.62 -18.55 25.71
CA PHE A 507 7.69 -19.50 25.06
C PHE A 507 6.47 -19.77 25.93
N ARG A 508 6.62 -20.05 27.24
CA ARG A 508 5.50 -20.27 28.16
C ARG A 508 4.61 -19.03 28.32
N GLU A 509 5.20 -17.83 28.32
CA GLU A 509 4.49 -16.55 28.40
C GLU A 509 3.90 -16.08 27.06
N ARG A 510 4.02 -16.87 26.00
CA ARG A 510 3.60 -16.56 24.64
C ARG A 510 4.19 -15.25 24.10
N LEU A 511 5.43 -14.95 24.47
CA LEU A 511 6.19 -13.82 23.96
C LEU A 511 7.01 -14.27 22.74
N PRO A 512 6.85 -13.65 21.56
CA PRO A 512 7.67 -13.95 20.40
C PRO A 512 9.09 -13.49 20.66
N THR A 513 10.08 -14.25 20.12
CA THR A 513 11.48 -14.06 20.44
C THR A 513 12.36 -13.89 19.21
N THR A 514 13.42 -13.12 19.38
CA THR A 514 14.54 -13.02 18.43
C THR A 514 15.88 -13.12 19.13
N ILE A 515 16.97 -13.17 18.37
CA ILE A 515 18.33 -13.23 18.87
C ILE A 515 19.33 -12.65 17.87
N GLY A 516 20.31 -11.92 18.36
CA GLY A 516 21.54 -11.59 17.62
C GLY A 516 22.48 -12.80 17.59
N LEU A 517 22.29 -13.69 16.59
CA LEU A 517 22.90 -15.01 16.57
C LEU A 517 24.43 -14.96 16.58
N SER A 518 25.04 -14.02 15.87
CA SER A 518 26.49 -13.91 15.69
C SER A 518 27.26 -13.62 16.98
N ASN A 519 26.59 -13.17 18.03
CA ASN A 519 27.21 -12.84 19.33
C ASN A 519 27.73 -14.06 20.08
N VAL A 520 27.04 -15.23 19.99
CA VAL A 520 27.40 -16.44 20.74
C VAL A 520 28.82 -16.93 20.43
N SER A 521 29.26 -16.76 19.18
CA SER A 521 30.55 -17.27 18.68
C SER A 521 31.66 -16.21 18.64
N PHE A 522 31.42 -15.02 19.22
CA PHE A 522 32.41 -13.94 19.19
C PHE A 522 33.76 -14.37 19.79
N GLY A 523 34.84 -14.11 19.06
CA GLY A 523 36.21 -14.44 19.48
C GLY A 523 36.59 -15.92 19.32
N LEU A 524 35.70 -16.78 18.78
CA LEU A 524 35.99 -18.23 18.61
C LEU A 524 36.26 -18.59 17.13
N PRO A 525 37.03 -19.67 16.88
CA PRO A 525 37.17 -20.21 15.53
C PRO A 525 35.92 -20.95 15.08
N ALA A 526 35.78 -21.20 13.79
CA ALA A 526 34.65 -21.96 13.20
C ALA A 526 33.26 -21.36 13.58
N ARG A 527 33.15 -20.06 13.65
CA ARG A 527 31.92 -19.32 14.01
C ARG A 527 30.65 -19.80 13.31
N PRO A 528 30.68 -20.13 11.98
CA PRO A 528 29.47 -20.61 11.31
C PRO A 528 28.92 -21.91 11.91
N LEU A 529 29.81 -22.84 12.33
CA LEU A 529 29.42 -24.10 12.97
C LEU A 529 28.75 -23.88 14.33
N LEU A 530 29.31 -22.98 15.14
CA LEU A 530 28.73 -22.63 16.46
C LEU A 530 27.39 -21.94 16.28
N ASN A 531 27.28 -20.99 15.35
CA ASN A 531 26.04 -20.27 15.08
C ASN A 531 24.92 -21.23 14.61
N ALA A 532 25.22 -22.12 13.66
CA ALA A 532 24.26 -23.09 13.15
C ALA A 532 23.75 -24.04 14.24
N THR A 533 24.69 -24.57 15.04
CA THR A 533 24.36 -25.48 16.16
C THR A 533 23.52 -24.76 17.22
N PHE A 534 23.92 -23.57 17.60
CA PHE A 534 23.19 -22.80 18.59
C PHE A 534 21.80 -22.38 18.11
N LEU A 535 21.63 -22.06 16.81
CA LEU A 535 20.34 -21.77 16.19
C LEU A 535 19.36 -22.92 16.37
N GLY A 536 19.78 -24.17 16.03
CA GLY A 536 18.95 -25.35 16.23
C GLY A 536 18.53 -25.57 17.69
N MET A 537 19.47 -25.34 18.64
CA MET A 537 19.17 -25.41 20.07
C MET A 537 18.17 -24.33 20.51
N ALA A 538 18.30 -23.11 19.98
CA ALA A 538 17.44 -21.97 20.33
C ALA A 538 16.02 -22.15 19.77
N VAL A 539 15.88 -22.64 18.53
CA VAL A 539 14.56 -22.96 17.95
C VAL A 539 13.87 -24.06 18.76
N GLY A 540 14.58 -25.13 19.14
CA GLY A 540 14.09 -26.16 20.04
C GLY A 540 13.74 -25.65 21.46
N ALA A 541 14.16 -24.43 21.83
CA ALA A 541 13.77 -23.75 23.06
C ALA A 541 12.64 -22.73 22.87
N GLY A 542 12.16 -22.54 21.63
CA GLY A 542 11.04 -21.65 21.30
C GLY A 542 11.42 -20.33 20.62
N LEU A 543 12.62 -20.24 19.98
CA LEU A 543 13.02 -19.07 19.20
C LEU A 543 12.20 -18.95 17.91
N ASN A 544 11.71 -17.73 17.59
CA ASN A 544 10.86 -17.45 16.44
C ASN A 544 11.57 -16.68 15.32
N ALA A 545 12.61 -15.91 15.64
CA ALA A 545 13.40 -15.17 14.64
C ALA A 545 14.87 -15.11 15.03
N CYS A 546 15.76 -14.90 14.06
CA CYS A 546 17.16 -14.62 14.32
C CYS A 546 17.69 -13.49 13.44
N ILE A 547 18.50 -12.61 14.04
CA ILE A 547 19.29 -11.61 13.33
C ILE A 547 20.61 -12.31 12.94
N ALA A 548 20.77 -12.56 11.65
CA ALA A 548 21.87 -13.40 11.15
C ALA A 548 22.20 -13.07 9.68
N ASN A 549 23.31 -13.60 9.21
CA ASN A 549 23.69 -13.53 7.79
C ASN A 549 23.01 -14.64 6.97
N PRO A 550 21.95 -14.34 6.17
CA PRO A 550 21.26 -15.36 5.40
C PRO A 550 22.08 -15.89 4.23
N THR A 551 23.14 -15.19 3.79
CA THR A 551 23.97 -15.61 2.66
C THR A 551 25.00 -16.69 3.03
N ALA A 552 25.22 -16.94 4.33
CA ALA A 552 26.15 -17.97 4.79
C ALA A 552 25.62 -19.38 4.46
N PRO A 553 26.40 -20.23 3.75
CA PRO A 553 25.91 -21.53 3.31
C PRO A 553 25.36 -22.40 4.45
N LEU A 554 26.11 -22.54 5.53
CA LEU A 554 25.68 -23.35 6.67
C LEU A 554 24.43 -22.80 7.38
N MET A 555 24.21 -21.47 7.32
CA MET A 555 23.00 -20.84 7.83
C MET A 555 21.77 -21.28 7.00
N ARG A 556 21.86 -21.22 5.67
CA ARG A 556 20.80 -21.67 4.76
C ARG A 556 20.48 -23.15 4.92
N GLU A 557 21.50 -23.99 5.02
CA GLU A 557 21.36 -25.42 5.27
C GLU A 557 20.64 -25.70 6.59
N THR A 558 21.03 -24.97 7.65
CA THR A 558 20.41 -25.09 8.97
C THR A 558 18.98 -24.63 8.98
N THR A 559 18.66 -23.48 8.38
CA THR A 559 17.28 -22.98 8.33
C THR A 559 16.35 -23.87 7.51
N ALA A 560 16.83 -24.42 6.39
CA ALA A 560 16.08 -25.39 5.60
C ALA A 560 15.82 -26.70 6.37
N ALA A 561 16.84 -27.20 7.09
CA ALA A 561 16.68 -28.38 7.94
C ALA A 561 15.72 -28.16 9.10
N ILE A 562 15.76 -26.96 9.73
CA ILE A 562 14.83 -26.55 10.78
C ILE A 562 13.40 -26.52 10.23
N ALA A 563 13.15 -25.91 9.08
CA ALA A 563 11.81 -25.84 8.48
C ALA A 563 11.22 -27.23 8.23
N ALA A 564 12.03 -28.17 7.75
CA ALA A 564 11.60 -29.56 7.56
C ALA A 564 11.32 -30.30 8.88
N LEU A 565 12.13 -30.05 9.92
CA LEU A 565 11.99 -30.73 11.22
C LEU A 565 10.86 -30.14 12.08
N ASP A 566 10.56 -28.85 11.91
CA ASP A 566 9.57 -28.09 12.67
C ASP A 566 8.18 -28.10 11.99
N GLY A 567 8.04 -28.81 10.86
CA GLY A 567 6.79 -28.99 10.13
C GLY A 567 6.33 -27.79 9.28
N HIS A 568 7.24 -26.86 8.97
CA HIS A 568 6.99 -25.71 8.10
C HIS A 568 7.40 -25.94 6.63
N ASP A 569 7.91 -27.12 6.31
CA ASP A 569 8.16 -27.63 4.97
C ASP A 569 7.36 -28.90 4.78
N ASP A 570 6.20 -28.79 4.14
CA ASP A 570 5.25 -29.89 4.00
C ASP A 570 5.90 -31.09 3.30
N HIS A 571 5.87 -32.25 3.96
CA HIS A 571 6.55 -33.46 3.50
C HIS A 571 8.06 -33.30 3.17
N ALA A 572 8.71 -32.22 3.67
CA ALA A 572 10.09 -31.82 3.38
C ALA A 572 10.36 -31.64 1.86
N GLU A 573 9.36 -31.20 1.11
CA GLU A 573 9.47 -31.06 -0.35
C GLU A 573 10.53 -30.04 -0.78
N ALA A 574 10.56 -28.88 -0.12
CA ALA A 574 11.55 -27.83 -0.40
C ALA A 574 12.96 -28.30 -0.02
N PHE A 575 13.11 -29.00 1.14
CA PHE A 575 14.38 -29.57 1.57
C PHE A 575 14.88 -30.65 0.61
N ILE A 576 14.01 -31.57 0.19
CA ILE A 576 14.34 -32.62 -0.78
C ILE A 576 14.73 -31.97 -2.13
N GLY A 577 13.99 -30.97 -2.59
CA GLY A 577 14.32 -30.25 -3.82
C GLY A 577 15.71 -29.59 -3.79
N ALA A 578 16.06 -28.99 -2.65
CA ALA A 578 17.34 -28.29 -2.47
C ALA A 578 18.52 -29.26 -2.25
N TYR A 579 18.31 -30.39 -1.55
CA TYR A 579 19.38 -31.27 -1.04
C TYR A 579 19.28 -32.71 -1.50
N GLY A 580 18.39 -33.12 -2.39
CA GLY A 580 18.21 -34.50 -2.88
C GLY A 580 19.45 -35.09 -3.54
N GLY A 581 20.36 -34.26 -4.07
CA GLY A 581 21.66 -34.64 -4.60
C GLY A 581 22.84 -34.50 -3.63
N TRP A 582 22.61 -34.13 -2.38
CA TRP A 582 23.65 -33.86 -1.39
C TRP A 582 24.47 -35.10 -1.08
N LYS A 583 25.81 -34.98 -1.05
CA LYS A 583 26.76 -36.05 -0.65
C LYS A 583 27.68 -35.57 0.47
N PRO A 584 27.96 -36.40 1.49
CA PRO A 584 28.91 -36.05 2.54
C PRO A 584 30.28 -35.70 1.94
N GLY A 585 30.86 -34.56 2.32
CA GLY A 585 32.19 -34.13 1.86
C GLY A 585 32.26 -33.45 0.49
N SER A 586 31.14 -33.33 -0.25
CA SER A 586 31.02 -32.38 -1.34
C SER A 586 30.93 -31.01 -0.71
N GLY A 587 31.99 -30.23 -0.69
CA GLY A 587 31.95 -28.85 -0.28
C GLY A 587 30.81 -28.17 -1.04
N THR A 588 29.86 -27.62 -0.30
CA THR A 588 28.65 -26.89 -0.68
C THR A 588 28.56 -26.51 -2.16
N SER A 589 28.10 -27.45 -2.99
CA SER A 589 27.49 -27.15 -4.28
C SER A 589 26.00 -27.41 -4.13
N ALA A 590 25.31 -26.49 -3.48
CA ALA A 590 23.89 -26.31 -3.66
C ALA A 590 23.66 -25.72 -5.08
N ALA A 591 23.96 -26.55 -6.09
CA ALA A 591 23.61 -26.33 -7.48
C ALA A 591 22.34 -27.13 -7.76
N GLY A 592 21.24 -26.70 -7.21
CA GLY A 592 19.89 -27.13 -7.49
C GLY A 592 19.02 -25.91 -7.35
N ALA A 593 18.89 -25.19 -8.46
CA ALA A 593 17.79 -24.30 -8.85
C ALA A 593 16.98 -23.62 -7.74
N ALA A 594 17.60 -22.73 -6.98
CA ALA A 594 16.97 -21.41 -6.90
C ALA A 594 17.15 -20.77 -8.30
N PRO A 595 16.19 -20.05 -8.86
CA PRO A 595 16.45 -19.29 -10.06
C PRO A 595 17.68 -18.44 -9.74
N SER A 596 18.77 -18.67 -10.46
CA SER A 596 20.01 -17.94 -10.32
C SER A 596 19.68 -16.45 -10.52
N ALA A 597 19.51 -15.72 -9.44
CA ALA A 597 19.83 -14.32 -9.42
C ALA A 597 21.34 -14.29 -9.65
N GLY A 598 21.70 -14.25 -10.94
CA GLY A 598 23.05 -14.22 -11.40
C GLY A 598 23.76 -13.03 -10.79
N GLU A 599 24.98 -13.31 -10.50
CA GLU A 599 26.07 -12.38 -10.32
C GLU A 599 25.92 -11.14 -11.17
N THR A 600 26.32 -9.99 -10.59
CA THR A 600 26.47 -8.70 -11.24
C THR A 600 25.18 -7.98 -11.61
N GLY A 601 25.25 -6.64 -11.62
CA GLY A 601 24.22 -5.72 -12.08
C GLY A 601 23.50 -6.20 -13.35
N PRO A 602 22.42 -5.56 -13.78
CA PRO A 602 21.60 -6.08 -14.88
C PRO A 602 22.47 -6.52 -16.04
N ALA A 603 22.29 -7.77 -16.49
CA ALA A 603 23.14 -8.37 -17.52
C ALA A 603 23.00 -7.68 -18.88
N SER A 604 21.89 -6.93 -19.05
CA SER A 604 21.53 -6.19 -20.25
C SER A 604 20.72 -4.94 -19.93
N LEU A 605 20.67 -3.99 -20.86
CA LEU A 605 19.79 -2.83 -20.78
C LEU A 605 18.31 -3.24 -20.65
N TYR A 606 17.92 -4.32 -21.29
CA TYR A 606 16.59 -4.93 -21.15
C TYR A 606 16.28 -5.31 -19.69
N ASP A 607 17.20 -6.04 -19.03
CA ASP A 607 17.03 -6.45 -17.63
C ASP A 607 17.02 -5.25 -16.68
N ALA A 608 17.80 -4.20 -16.99
CA ALA A 608 17.82 -2.98 -16.20
C ALA A 608 16.45 -2.28 -16.20
N VAL A 609 15.79 -2.21 -17.35
CA VAL A 609 14.44 -1.66 -17.47
C VAL A 609 13.43 -2.55 -16.72
N LEU A 610 13.47 -3.87 -16.89
CA LEU A 610 12.60 -4.80 -16.16
C LEU A 610 12.70 -4.61 -14.64
N ARG A 611 13.91 -4.46 -14.11
CA ARG A 611 14.14 -4.30 -12.66
C ARG A 611 13.90 -2.88 -12.15
N GLY A 612 13.76 -1.91 -13.05
CA GLY A 612 13.65 -0.50 -12.71
C GLY A 612 14.95 0.08 -12.14
N ASP A 613 16.10 -0.40 -12.62
CA ASP A 613 17.44 0.04 -12.24
C ASP A 613 17.89 1.21 -13.15
N LYS A 614 17.67 2.43 -12.70
CA LYS A 614 17.97 3.67 -13.44
C LYS A 614 19.46 3.86 -13.70
N GLU A 615 20.29 3.51 -12.71
CA GLU A 615 21.75 3.73 -12.80
C GLU A 615 22.38 2.68 -13.71
N GLY A 616 22.03 1.41 -13.54
CA GLY A 616 22.45 0.32 -14.39
C GLY A 616 21.99 0.50 -15.83
N ALA A 617 20.76 0.96 -16.05
CA ALA A 617 20.24 1.25 -17.39
C ALA A 617 21.03 2.35 -18.10
N THR A 618 21.40 3.42 -17.39
CA THR A 618 22.21 4.50 -17.97
C THR A 618 23.61 4.00 -18.39
N ALA A 619 24.29 3.25 -17.52
CA ALA A 619 25.62 2.72 -17.82
C ALA A 619 25.59 1.72 -18.99
N LEU A 620 24.57 0.85 -19.04
CA LEU A 620 24.41 -0.12 -20.12
C LEU A 620 24.01 0.54 -21.44
N LEU A 621 23.18 1.59 -21.40
CA LEU A 621 22.84 2.39 -22.56
C LEU A 621 24.08 3.06 -23.19
N GLU A 622 24.93 3.69 -22.39
CA GLU A 622 26.20 4.31 -22.90
C GLU A 622 27.11 3.23 -23.48
N LYS A 623 27.14 2.02 -22.94
CA LYS A 623 27.87 0.89 -23.48
C LYS A 623 27.34 0.43 -24.84
N GLU A 624 26.01 0.36 -25.02
CA GLU A 624 25.37 0.03 -26.29
C GLU A 624 25.66 1.12 -27.36
N LEU A 625 25.57 2.38 -26.97
CA LEU A 625 25.92 3.50 -27.84
C LEU A 625 27.40 3.48 -28.22
N ALA A 626 28.32 3.20 -27.29
CA ALA A 626 29.75 3.09 -27.55
C ALA A 626 30.10 1.89 -28.46
N SER A 627 29.28 0.84 -28.45
CA SER A 627 29.41 -0.30 -29.35
C SER A 627 29.01 0.02 -30.80
N GLY A 628 28.46 1.21 -31.05
CA GLY A 628 28.00 1.66 -32.36
C GLY A 628 26.57 1.24 -32.71
N MET A 629 25.79 0.75 -31.74
CA MET A 629 24.37 0.42 -31.96
C MET A 629 23.59 1.69 -32.28
N ASP A 630 22.73 1.63 -33.30
CA ASP A 630 21.90 2.77 -33.70
C ASP A 630 20.89 3.10 -32.55
N PRO A 631 20.80 4.38 -32.13
CA PRO A 631 19.83 4.82 -31.12
C PRO A 631 18.41 4.38 -31.37
N LEU A 632 17.92 4.40 -32.61
CA LEU A 632 16.59 3.95 -32.98
C LEU A 632 16.44 2.43 -32.75
N LYS A 633 17.47 1.67 -33.11
CA LYS A 633 17.48 0.22 -32.90
C LYS A 633 17.47 -0.16 -31.40
N ILE A 634 18.16 0.62 -30.54
CA ILE A 634 18.10 0.44 -29.09
C ILE A 634 16.66 0.62 -28.60
N VAL A 635 15.96 1.64 -29.05
CA VAL A 635 14.56 1.88 -28.70
C VAL A 635 13.69 0.70 -29.13
N ASP A 636 13.76 0.32 -30.40
CA ASP A 636 12.83 -0.66 -30.99
C ASP A 636 13.09 -2.11 -30.53
N THR A 637 14.36 -2.49 -30.30
CA THR A 637 14.72 -3.87 -30.02
C THR A 637 15.02 -4.17 -28.55
N ILE A 638 15.21 -3.14 -27.71
CA ILE A 638 15.56 -3.31 -26.29
C ILE A 638 14.52 -2.62 -25.40
N LEU A 639 14.36 -1.30 -25.54
CA LEU A 639 13.57 -0.52 -24.59
C LEU A 639 12.06 -0.79 -24.71
N ILE A 640 11.51 -0.78 -25.92
CA ILE A 640 10.09 -1.06 -26.15
C ILE A 640 9.72 -2.50 -25.73
N PRO A 641 10.46 -3.55 -26.13
CA PRO A 641 10.17 -4.90 -25.65
C PRO A 641 10.26 -5.05 -24.14
N ALA A 642 11.22 -4.39 -23.48
CA ALA A 642 11.35 -4.44 -22.03
C ALA A 642 10.14 -3.86 -21.31
N ILE A 643 9.67 -2.66 -21.70
CA ILE A 643 8.51 -2.03 -21.05
C ILE A 643 7.20 -2.76 -21.38
N THR A 644 7.12 -3.38 -22.56
CA THR A 644 5.98 -4.24 -22.91
C THR A 644 5.91 -5.45 -22.00
N GLU A 645 7.04 -6.15 -21.78
CA GLU A 645 7.11 -7.27 -20.83
C GLU A 645 6.74 -6.85 -19.39
N VAL A 646 7.17 -5.66 -18.96
CA VAL A 646 6.77 -5.09 -17.66
C VAL A 646 5.24 -4.96 -17.59
N GLY A 647 4.62 -4.46 -18.65
CA GLY A 647 3.18 -4.34 -18.76
C GLY A 647 2.47 -5.71 -18.70
N GLU A 648 2.96 -6.70 -19.43
CA GLU A 648 2.42 -8.04 -19.40
C GLU A 648 2.56 -8.72 -18.03
N ARG A 649 3.69 -8.51 -17.33
CA ARG A 649 3.88 -8.98 -15.95
C ARG A 649 2.92 -8.31 -14.98
N TYR A 650 2.64 -7.03 -15.21
CA TYR A 650 1.62 -6.30 -14.43
C TYR A 650 0.23 -6.89 -14.67
N GLU A 651 -0.17 -7.17 -15.92
CA GLU A 651 -1.43 -7.84 -16.25
C GLU A 651 -1.54 -9.24 -15.63
N ARG A 652 -0.44 -10.02 -15.67
CA ARG A 652 -0.37 -11.34 -15.02
C ARG A 652 -0.25 -11.28 -13.50
N ARG A 653 -0.18 -10.07 -12.91
CA ARG A 653 -0.01 -9.81 -11.47
C ARG A 653 1.30 -10.34 -10.87
N GLU A 654 2.29 -10.51 -11.69
CA GLU A 654 3.67 -10.76 -11.27
C GLU A 654 4.36 -9.48 -10.82
N TYR A 655 3.92 -8.33 -11.39
CA TYR A 655 4.34 -6.99 -11.00
C TYR A 655 3.15 -6.19 -10.47
N PHE A 656 3.42 -5.25 -9.57
CA PHE A 656 2.45 -4.29 -9.03
C PHE A 656 2.80 -2.87 -9.48
N LEU A 657 1.90 -1.93 -9.18
CA LEU A 657 2.06 -0.53 -9.58
C LEU A 657 3.44 0.07 -9.27
N PRO A 658 4.08 -0.18 -8.10
CA PRO A 658 5.41 0.33 -7.83
C PRO A 658 6.49 -0.15 -8.79
N GLN A 659 6.46 -1.43 -9.21
CA GLN A 659 7.40 -1.97 -10.17
C GLN A 659 7.18 -1.39 -11.56
N LEU A 660 5.90 -1.25 -11.97
CA LEU A 660 5.50 -0.64 -13.24
C LEU A 660 6.02 0.81 -13.32
N ILE A 661 5.81 1.62 -12.28
CA ILE A 661 6.26 3.02 -12.22
C ILE A 661 7.79 3.08 -12.34
N ARG A 662 8.53 2.29 -11.57
CA ARG A 662 10.00 2.29 -11.60
C ARG A 662 10.56 1.91 -12.96
N ALA A 663 10.02 0.87 -13.58
CA ALA A 663 10.41 0.46 -14.92
C ALA A 663 10.13 1.54 -15.96
N ALA A 664 8.96 2.19 -15.88
CA ALA A 664 8.58 3.29 -16.77
C ALA A 664 9.50 4.52 -16.59
N GLU A 665 9.85 4.88 -15.37
CA GLU A 665 10.79 5.97 -15.09
C GLU A 665 12.22 5.64 -15.58
N THR A 666 12.66 4.38 -15.44
CA THR A 666 13.95 3.91 -15.96
C THR A 666 13.99 3.99 -17.48
N MET A 667 12.92 3.56 -18.15
CA MET A 667 12.75 3.71 -19.57
C MET A 667 12.78 5.20 -20.01
N GLN A 668 12.06 6.06 -19.29
CA GLN A 668 12.00 7.50 -19.57
C GLN A 668 13.38 8.16 -19.46
N GLN A 669 14.16 7.78 -18.46
CA GLN A 669 15.53 8.28 -18.30
C GLN A 669 16.44 7.83 -19.46
N ALA A 670 16.39 6.55 -19.82
CA ALA A 670 17.12 6.01 -20.97
C ALA A 670 16.72 6.70 -22.28
N PHE A 671 15.41 6.88 -22.50
CA PHE A 671 14.88 7.57 -23.68
C PHE A 671 15.29 9.05 -23.73
N GLY A 672 15.29 9.73 -22.57
CA GLY A 672 15.74 11.13 -22.47
C GLY A 672 17.19 11.33 -22.94
N ARG A 673 18.06 10.33 -22.73
CA ARG A 673 19.44 10.33 -23.23
C ARG A 673 19.54 10.07 -24.73
N LEU A 674 18.64 9.26 -25.29
CA LEU A 674 18.60 8.96 -26.73
C LEU A 674 17.94 10.09 -27.56
N LYS A 675 17.02 10.84 -26.95
CA LYS A 675 16.21 11.87 -27.62
C LYS A 675 17.05 12.87 -28.43
N PRO A 676 18.12 13.50 -27.90
CA PRO A 676 18.96 14.43 -28.71
C PRO A 676 19.60 13.74 -29.91
N LEU A 677 20.08 12.50 -29.75
CA LEU A 677 20.72 11.71 -30.80
C LEU A 677 19.73 11.30 -31.91
N LEU A 678 18.46 11.10 -31.54
CA LEU A 678 17.38 10.79 -32.49
C LEU A 678 16.91 12.05 -33.23
N GLU A 679 16.87 13.19 -32.56
CA GLU A 679 16.49 14.49 -33.14
C GLU A 679 17.53 15.03 -34.16
N GLU A 680 18.83 14.79 -33.94
CA GLU A 680 19.90 15.15 -34.89
C GLU A 680 19.83 14.36 -36.20
N ARG A 681 19.23 13.16 -36.22
CA ARG A 681 19.19 12.27 -37.40
C ARG A 681 17.86 12.23 -38.14
N ARG A 682 16.78 12.70 -37.54
CA ARG A 682 15.44 12.79 -38.13
C ARG A 682 15.11 14.25 -38.43
N GLY A 683 14.77 14.54 -39.72
CA GLY A 683 13.98 15.72 -40.01
C GLY A 683 12.65 15.69 -39.24
N PRO A 684 11.85 16.78 -39.26
CA PRO A 684 10.66 16.90 -38.41
C PRO A 684 9.55 15.93 -38.84
N GLU A 685 9.68 14.62 -38.59
CA GLU A 685 8.60 13.69 -38.62
C GLU A 685 7.81 13.83 -37.29
N GLN A 686 6.58 14.33 -37.42
CA GLN A 686 5.68 14.57 -36.30
C GLN A 686 5.34 13.23 -35.58
N ARG A 687 5.70 13.15 -34.28
CA ARG A 687 5.21 12.09 -33.44
C ARG A 687 3.69 12.18 -33.34
N PRO A 688 2.97 11.04 -33.31
CA PRO A 688 1.54 11.10 -33.10
C PRO A 688 1.24 11.69 -31.73
N VAL A 689 0.44 12.75 -31.72
CA VAL A 689 0.08 13.49 -30.51
C VAL A 689 -1.16 12.86 -29.89
N ILE A 690 -1.09 12.62 -28.58
CA ILE A 690 -2.22 12.20 -27.74
C ILE A 690 -2.47 13.27 -26.69
N VAL A 691 -3.73 13.68 -26.52
CA VAL A 691 -4.17 14.52 -25.41
C VAL A 691 -4.77 13.63 -24.33
N LEU A 692 -4.31 13.76 -23.11
CA LEU A 692 -4.88 13.11 -21.94
C LEU A 692 -5.56 14.13 -21.04
N ALA A 693 -6.75 13.80 -20.56
CA ALA A 693 -7.49 14.65 -19.64
C ALA A 693 -8.23 13.83 -18.60
N THR A 694 -8.30 14.33 -17.37
CA THR A 694 -9.32 13.92 -16.42
C THR A 694 -10.52 14.83 -16.60
N VAL A 695 -11.69 14.24 -16.81
CA VAL A 695 -12.91 14.97 -17.21
C VAL A 695 -13.40 15.93 -16.14
N GLU A 696 -14.27 16.87 -16.54
CA GLU A 696 -14.89 17.88 -15.69
C GLU A 696 -15.51 17.27 -14.41
N GLY A 697 -15.22 17.88 -13.26
CA GLY A 697 -15.66 17.45 -11.96
C GLY A 697 -14.81 16.34 -11.33
N ASP A 698 -13.83 15.79 -12.05
CA ASP A 698 -12.93 14.76 -11.52
C ASP A 698 -11.51 15.30 -11.33
N ILE A 699 -11.00 15.18 -10.11
CA ILE A 699 -9.67 15.68 -9.74
C ILE A 699 -8.63 14.55 -9.62
N HIS A 700 -9.03 13.30 -9.90
CA HIS A 700 -8.17 12.14 -9.78
C HIS A 700 -7.38 11.94 -11.08
N ASP A 701 -6.08 12.23 -11.07
CA ASP A 701 -5.22 12.22 -12.25
C ASP A 701 -4.12 11.15 -12.25
N ILE A 702 -4.02 10.35 -11.19
CA ILE A 702 -2.95 9.35 -11.04
C ILE A 702 -2.97 8.31 -12.17
N GLY A 703 -4.12 7.72 -12.45
CA GLY A 703 -4.30 6.75 -13.53
C GLY A 703 -3.94 7.35 -14.89
N LYS A 704 -4.41 8.56 -15.17
CA LYS A 704 -4.10 9.33 -16.38
C LYS A 704 -2.60 9.56 -16.53
N ASN A 705 -1.92 9.94 -15.45
CA ASN A 705 -0.49 10.24 -15.45
C ASN A 705 0.35 8.99 -15.74
N ILE A 706 -0.06 7.83 -15.23
CA ILE A 706 0.58 6.53 -15.53
C ILE A 706 0.40 6.18 -17.01
N VAL A 707 -0.81 6.32 -17.55
CA VAL A 707 -1.08 6.11 -18.99
C VAL A 707 -0.21 7.05 -19.82
N GLY A 708 -0.12 8.34 -19.44
CA GLY A 708 0.72 9.32 -20.12
C GLY A 708 2.20 8.94 -20.13
N LEU A 709 2.72 8.48 -19.00
CA LEU A 709 4.10 8.03 -18.88
C LEU A 709 4.39 6.84 -19.80
N LEU A 710 3.51 5.84 -19.83
CA LEU A 710 3.67 4.68 -20.71
C LEU A 710 3.54 5.04 -22.19
N LEU A 711 2.56 5.85 -22.57
CA LEU A 711 2.39 6.33 -23.94
C LEU A 711 3.63 7.11 -24.43
N GLY A 712 4.18 8.01 -23.59
CA GLY A 712 5.42 8.71 -23.86
C GLY A 712 6.60 7.77 -24.15
N ASN A 713 6.70 6.69 -23.37
CA ASN A 713 7.72 5.66 -23.55
C ASN A 713 7.54 4.82 -24.82
N HIS A 714 6.31 4.75 -25.35
CA HIS A 714 6.00 4.04 -26.61
C HIS A 714 6.02 4.95 -27.84
N GLY A 715 6.61 6.15 -27.75
CA GLY A 715 6.90 7.03 -28.88
C GLY A 715 5.80 8.02 -29.22
N PHE A 716 4.79 8.19 -28.38
CA PHE A 716 3.78 9.22 -28.54
C PHE A 716 4.24 10.55 -27.93
N GLU A 717 3.79 11.67 -28.51
CA GLU A 717 3.85 12.96 -27.86
C GLU A 717 2.59 13.15 -27.02
N VAL A 718 2.76 13.13 -25.68
CA VAL A 718 1.65 13.22 -24.75
C VAL A 718 1.49 14.66 -24.29
N VAL A 719 0.30 15.21 -24.53
CA VAL A 719 -0.13 16.51 -24.03
C VAL A 719 -1.11 16.27 -22.86
N ASP A 720 -0.70 16.61 -21.68
CA ASP A 720 -1.55 16.56 -20.50
C ASP A 720 -2.43 17.83 -20.42
N ALA A 721 -3.72 17.69 -20.65
CA ALA A 721 -4.67 18.80 -20.56
C ALA A 721 -5.01 19.12 -19.09
N GLY A 722 -4.65 18.25 -18.15
CA GLY A 722 -4.90 18.46 -16.73
C GLY A 722 -6.01 17.60 -16.15
N LYS A 723 -6.53 18.04 -15.03
CA LYS A 723 -7.67 17.46 -14.31
C LYS A 723 -8.80 18.46 -14.17
N ASP A 724 -10.04 17.98 -14.01
CA ASP A 724 -11.25 18.82 -13.94
C ASP A 724 -11.38 19.69 -15.21
N VAL A 725 -11.27 19.05 -16.39
CA VAL A 725 -11.19 19.76 -17.67
C VAL A 725 -12.52 19.64 -18.41
N PRO A 726 -13.20 20.77 -18.72
CA PRO A 726 -14.42 20.77 -19.52
C PRO A 726 -14.21 20.21 -20.95
N ALA A 727 -15.26 19.59 -21.51
CA ALA A 727 -15.22 18.97 -22.84
C ALA A 727 -14.73 19.90 -23.94
N GLU A 728 -15.17 21.17 -23.95
CA GLU A 728 -14.75 22.19 -24.89
C GLU A 728 -13.25 22.46 -24.83
N GLU A 729 -12.67 22.46 -23.62
CA GLU A 729 -11.25 22.73 -23.42
C GLU A 729 -10.40 21.52 -23.82
N ILE A 730 -10.86 20.29 -23.54
CA ILE A 730 -10.23 19.06 -24.01
C ILE A 730 -10.13 19.04 -25.53
N VAL A 731 -11.27 19.28 -26.23
CA VAL A 731 -11.33 19.30 -27.69
C VAL A 731 -10.52 20.45 -28.27
N ALA A 732 -10.55 21.63 -27.65
CA ALA A 732 -9.73 22.77 -28.08
C ALA A 732 -8.24 22.49 -27.91
N CYS A 733 -7.84 21.80 -26.84
CA CYS A 733 -6.47 21.35 -26.61
C CYS A 733 -6.03 20.37 -27.72
N ALA A 734 -6.86 19.38 -28.03
CA ALA A 734 -6.59 18.39 -29.05
C ALA A 734 -6.45 19.05 -30.44
N MET A 735 -7.31 20.00 -30.78
CA MET A 735 -7.22 20.75 -32.03
C MET A 735 -5.95 21.61 -32.12
N ARG A 736 -5.60 22.29 -31.03
CA ARG A 736 -4.39 23.15 -30.95
C ARG A 736 -3.10 22.36 -31.20
N HIS A 737 -3.04 21.16 -30.62
CA HIS A 737 -1.89 20.28 -30.72
C HIS A 737 -1.97 19.28 -31.89
N LYS A 738 -3.04 19.36 -32.71
CA LYS A 738 -3.30 18.45 -33.82
C LYS A 738 -3.29 16.98 -33.37
N ALA A 739 -3.83 16.72 -32.19
CA ALA A 739 -3.87 15.39 -31.63
C ALA A 739 -4.81 14.49 -32.44
N ARG A 740 -4.41 13.23 -32.63
CA ARG A 740 -5.20 12.20 -33.31
C ARG A 740 -5.99 11.35 -32.32
N ILE A 741 -5.58 11.35 -31.07
CA ILE A 741 -6.16 10.53 -30.02
C ILE A 741 -6.40 11.39 -28.80
N ILE A 742 -7.54 11.21 -28.15
CA ILE A 742 -7.85 11.73 -26.82
C ILE A 742 -8.02 10.56 -25.88
N GLY A 743 -7.35 10.59 -24.72
CA GLY A 743 -7.57 9.67 -23.62
C GLY A 743 -8.29 10.37 -22.47
N LEU A 744 -9.44 9.90 -22.09
CA LEU A 744 -10.27 10.42 -21.01
C LEU A 744 -10.18 9.52 -19.78
N SER A 745 -10.01 10.11 -18.61
CA SER A 745 -9.95 9.43 -17.33
C SER A 745 -11.04 9.91 -16.39
N ALA A 746 -11.69 8.98 -15.68
CA ALA A 746 -12.59 9.29 -14.57
C ALA A 746 -12.49 8.21 -13.49
N LEU A 747 -12.40 8.63 -12.23
CA LEU A 747 -12.37 7.72 -11.08
C LEU A 747 -13.72 7.62 -10.39
N MET A 748 -14.58 8.62 -10.55
CA MET A 748 -15.90 8.66 -9.92
C MET A 748 -17.01 8.34 -10.93
N THR A 749 -18.01 7.57 -10.48
CA THR A 749 -19.20 7.26 -11.27
C THR A 749 -20.02 8.50 -11.63
N THR A 750 -19.90 9.54 -10.81
CA THR A 750 -20.60 10.82 -11.00
C THR A 750 -19.98 11.69 -12.09
N THR A 751 -18.72 11.47 -12.42
CA THR A 751 -17.97 12.26 -13.40
C THR A 751 -17.74 11.52 -14.71
N MET A 752 -17.82 10.18 -14.73
CA MET A 752 -17.61 9.41 -15.96
C MET A 752 -18.60 9.79 -17.07
N VAL A 753 -19.80 10.27 -16.74
CA VAL A 753 -20.79 10.75 -17.72
C VAL A 753 -20.27 11.92 -18.56
N ARG A 754 -19.30 12.70 -18.05
CA ARG A 754 -18.67 13.80 -18.78
C ARG A 754 -17.77 13.35 -19.94
N MET A 755 -17.43 12.07 -20.00
CA MET A 755 -16.73 11.50 -21.16
C MET A 755 -17.61 11.56 -22.41
N GLU A 756 -18.93 11.34 -22.24
CA GLU A 756 -19.90 11.40 -23.33
C GLU A 756 -19.99 12.80 -23.92
N ASP A 757 -19.94 13.85 -23.10
CA ASP A 757 -19.95 15.25 -23.57
C ASP A 757 -18.78 15.52 -24.54
N THR A 758 -17.59 15.03 -24.21
CA THR A 758 -16.39 15.17 -25.06
C THR A 758 -16.54 14.39 -26.38
N ILE A 759 -17.05 13.17 -26.32
CA ILE A 759 -17.26 12.31 -27.49
C ILE A 759 -18.30 12.95 -28.42
N ASN A 760 -19.42 13.43 -27.85
CA ASN A 760 -20.49 14.08 -28.61
C ASN A 760 -19.99 15.36 -29.30
N LEU A 761 -19.20 16.17 -28.61
CA LEU A 761 -18.62 17.39 -29.17
C LEU A 761 -17.64 17.09 -30.31
N ILE A 762 -16.85 16.01 -30.22
CA ILE A 762 -15.97 15.57 -31.33
C ILE A 762 -16.82 15.17 -32.55
N ARG A 763 -17.90 14.41 -32.35
CA ARG A 763 -18.82 13.97 -33.39
C ARG A 763 -19.57 15.13 -34.04
N GLU A 764 -20.12 16.04 -33.24
CA GLU A 764 -20.82 17.24 -33.72
C GLU A 764 -19.94 18.12 -34.60
N ARG A 765 -18.64 18.21 -34.27
CA ARG A 765 -17.67 18.97 -35.03
C ARG A 765 -17.02 18.21 -36.20
N GLY A 766 -17.38 16.93 -36.37
CA GLY A 766 -16.86 16.09 -37.43
C GLY A 766 -15.33 15.91 -37.39
N LEU A 767 -14.74 15.89 -36.17
CA LEU A 767 -13.29 15.82 -36.02
C LEU A 767 -12.79 14.37 -36.16
N PRO A 768 -11.70 14.11 -36.92
CA PRO A 768 -11.14 12.78 -37.08
C PRO A 768 -10.23 12.42 -35.90
N ILE A 769 -10.80 12.44 -34.66
CA ILE A 769 -10.07 12.17 -33.43
C ILE A 769 -10.65 10.91 -32.81
N ARG A 770 -9.81 9.93 -32.50
CA ARG A 770 -10.17 8.72 -31.77
C ARG A 770 -10.20 8.97 -30.28
N VAL A 771 -11.16 8.39 -29.57
CA VAL A 771 -11.33 8.57 -28.14
C VAL A 771 -11.19 7.23 -27.42
N MET A 772 -10.24 7.14 -26.51
CA MET A 772 -10.09 6.06 -25.55
C MET A 772 -10.50 6.52 -24.15
N VAL A 773 -11.19 5.66 -23.42
CA VAL A 773 -11.70 5.96 -22.06
C VAL A 773 -11.21 4.93 -21.06
N GLY A 774 -10.90 5.37 -19.84
CA GLY A 774 -10.43 4.51 -18.77
C GLY A 774 -10.60 5.14 -17.40
N GLY A 775 -10.26 4.40 -16.36
CA GLY A 775 -10.38 4.80 -14.96
C GLY A 775 -11.26 3.83 -14.16
N ALA A 776 -11.09 3.82 -12.84
CA ALA A 776 -11.67 2.77 -11.97
C ALA A 776 -13.21 2.70 -11.98
N ALA A 777 -13.90 3.79 -12.33
CA ALA A 777 -15.36 3.79 -12.46
C ALA A 777 -15.86 3.39 -13.85
N VAL A 778 -14.97 3.38 -14.87
CA VAL A 778 -15.34 3.15 -16.26
C VAL A 778 -15.41 1.65 -16.51
N THR A 779 -16.47 1.20 -17.17
CA THR A 779 -16.64 -0.19 -17.59
C THR A 779 -16.70 -0.30 -19.12
N ARG A 780 -16.45 -1.48 -19.67
CA ARG A 780 -16.58 -1.72 -21.12
C ARG A 780 -17.98 -1.40 -21.60
N ALA A 781 -19.01 -1.83 -20.87
CA ALA A 781 -20.40 -1.56 -21.22
C ALA A 781 -20.71 -0.05 -21.29
N PHE A 782 -20.11 0.73 -20.38
CA PHE A 782 -20.22 2.19 -20.40
C PHE A 782 -19.50 2.78 -21.62
N ALA A 783 -18.26 2.38 -21.87
CA ALA A 783 -17.48 2.85 -23.02
C ALA A 783 -18.19 2.59 -24.35
N ASP A 784 -18.76 1.39 -24.49
CA ASP A 784 -19.54 1.00 -25.67
C ASP A 784 -20.83 1.85 -25.80
N ALA A 785 -21.51 2.13 -24.69
CA ALA A 785 -22.75 2.91 -24.67
C ALA A 785 -22.54 4.37 -25.07
N ILE A 786 -21.47 5.02 -24.63
CA ILE A 786 -21.12 6.39 -25.02
C ILE A 786 -20.43 6.43 -26.39
N GLY A 787 -20.11 5.27 -26.98
CA GLY A 787 -19.46 5.11 -28.26
C GLY A 787 -18.02 5.57 -28.27
N ALA A 788 -17.26 5.30 -27.24
CA ALA A 788 -15.81 5.44 -27.23
C ALA A 788 -15.18 4.46 -28.24
N ASP A 789 -14.06 4.85 -28.84
CA ASP A 789 -13.35 4.00 -29.79
C ASP A 789 -12.61 2.85 -29.12
N ALA A 790 -12.21 3.02 -27.85
CA ALA A 790 -11.62 1.97 -27.03
C ALA A 790 -11.90 2.16 -25.54
N TYR A 791 -12.09 1.03 -24.84
CA TYR A 791 -12.05 0.93 -23.38
C TYR A 791 -10.69 0.45 -22.92
N CYS A 792 -10.09 1.16 -21.97
CA CYS A 792 -8.79 0.86 -21.40
C CYS A 792 -8.97 0.53 -19.92
N GLU A 793 -8.91 -0.76 -19.60
CA GLU A 793 -9.04 -1.26 -18.23
C GLU A 793 -7.84 -0.85 -17.36
N ASP A 794 -6.66 -0.77 -18.01
CA ASP A 794 -5.41 -0.38 -17.38
C ASP A 794 -4.52 0.45 -18.33
N ALA A 795 -3.35 0.84 -17.85
CA ALA A 795 -2.45 1.67 -18.61
C ALA A 795 -1.82 0.95 -19.82
N VAL A 796 -1.70 -0.38 -19.77
CA VAL A 796 -1.12 -1.19 -20.85
C VAL A 796 -2.13 -1.36 -21.97
N SER A 797 -3.39 -1.62 -21.64
CA SER A 797 -4.50 -1.65 -22.63
C SER A 797 -4.66 -0.29 -23.31
N GLY A 798 -4.42 0.83 -22.60
CA GLY A 798 -4.37 2.17 -23.20
C GLY A 798 -3.29 2.32 -24.26
N VAL A 799 -2.09 1.81 -24.01
CA VAL A 799 -1.01 1.81 -25.00
C VAL A 799 -1.36 0.94 -26.21
N ARG A 800 -1.90 -0.25 -25.98
CA ARG A 800 -2.31 -1.15 -27.07
C ARG A 800 -3.40 -0.53 -27.96
N ALA A 801 -4.39 0.13 -27.34
CA ALA A 801 -5.45 0.83 -28.08
C ALA A 801 -4.87 1.96 -28.96
N ALA A 802 -4.02 2.82 -28.38
CA ALA A 802 -3.39 3.89 -29.11
C ALA A 802 -2.52 3.40 -30.30
N GLN A 803 -1.75 2.33 -30.12
CA GLN A 803 -0.99 1.68 -31.18
C GLN A 803 -1.89 1.05 -32.24
N GLY A 804 -3.03 0.48 -31.85
CA GLY A 804 -4.06 -0.08 -32.74
C GLY A 804 -4.61 0.97 -33.69
N PHE A 805 -4.99 2.13 -33.20
CA PHE A 805 -5.49 3.26 -33.99
C PHE A 805 -4.51 3.72 -35.06
N LEU A 806 -3.23 3.81 -34.75
CA LEU A 806 -2.20 4.20 -35.72
C LEU A 806 -2.01 3.12 -36.82
N ARG A 807 -2.11 1.85 -36.49
CA ARG A 807 -2.02 0.75 -37.48
C ARG A 807 -3.22 0.74 -38.42
N GLU A 808 -4.42 1.01 -37.93
CA GLU A 808 -5.63 1.13 -38.74
C GLU A 808 -5.55 2.29 -39.71
N GLU A 809 -5.06 3.47 -39.27
CA GLU A 809 -4.83 4.63 -40.14
C GLU A 809 -3.80 4.34 -41.24
N ALA A 810 -2.69 3.68 -40.89
CA ALA A 810 -1.65 3.31 -41.86
C ALA A 810 -2.18 2.30 -42.89
N ALA A 811 -3.01 1.34 -42.48
CA ALA A 811 -3.64 0.37 -43.35
C ALA A 811 -4.70 1.02 -44.24
N GLY A 812 -5.48 1.97 -43.70
CA GLY A 812 -6.47 2.75 -44.46
C GLY A 812 -5.83 3.68 -45.51
N ALA A 813 -4.71 4.30 -45.17
CA ALA A 813 -3.93 5.15 -46.12
C ALA A 813 -3.32 4.31 -47.26
N ALA A 814 -2.92 3.07 -46.98
CA ALA A 814 -2.36 2.16 -47.99
C ALA A 814 -3.42 1.59 -48.95
N SER A 815 -4.70 1.66 -48.60
CA SER A 815 -5.86 1.16 -49.38
C SER A 815 -6.63 2.25 -50.10
N SER A 816 -6.20 3.50 -50.01
CA SER A 816 -6.79 4.65 -50.74
C SER A 816 -6.51 4.55 -52.25
N PRO A 817 -7.47 4.79 -53.16
CA PRO A 817 -7.29 4.68 -54.61
C PRO A 817 -6.22 5.62 -55.20
N ASP A 818 -5.90 6.71 -54.51
CA ASP A 818 -4.90 7.70 -54.98
C ASP A 818 -3.44 7.19 -54.87
N ALA A 819 -3.14 6.24 -53.95
CA ALA A 819 -1.80 5.66 -53.83
C ALA A 819 -1.49 4.60 -54.90
N ALA A 820 -2.47 4.20 -55.71
CA ALA A 820 -2.29 3.28 -56.83
C ALA A 820 -1.89 4.03 -58.12
N CYS A 821 -2.09 5.36 -58.19
CA CYS A 821 -1.83 6.13 -59.42
C CYS A 821 -0.33 6.56 -59.49
N GLU A 822 0.33 6.79 -58.38
CA GLU A 822 1.76 7.19 -58.33
C GLU A 822 2.74 6.03 -58.56
N ARG A 823 2.31 4.79 -58.52
CA ARG A 823 3.17 3.62 -58.82
C ARG A 823 3.13 3.13 -60.27
N MET A 824 2.41 3.83 -61.12
CA MET A 824 2.39 3.53 -62.57
C MET A 824 3.19 4.55 -63.39
N GLU A 825 3.77 5.57 -62.77
CA GLU A 825 4.59 6.60 -63.49
C GLU A 825 6.07 6.65 -63.01
N SER A 826 6.60 5.63 -62.33
CA SER A 826 8.04 5.54 -62.05
C SER A 826 8.67 4.30 -62.61
#